data_0b7e41f84ea32ea199ad5218ad727f25
#
_entry.id   0b7e41f84ea32ea199ad5218ad727f25
#
_cell.length_a   1.000
_cell.length_b   1.000
_cell.length_c   1.000
_cell.angle_alpha   90.00
_cell.angle_beta   90.00
_cell.angle_gamma   90.00
#
_symmetry.space_group_name_H-M   'P 1'
#
loop_
_entity.id
_entity.type
_entity.pdbx_description
1 polymer ?
#
loop_
_entity_poly.entity_id
_entity_poly.type
_entity_poly.pdbx_seq_one_letter_code
_entity_poly.pdbx_strand_id
1 'polypeptide(L)'
;MAAACFCARTCAVLAVALLGSSATVQAEPTNLLAGRQPERAKGVVHPERLTDGLLSNEGDEWLTDVTSRFTSVSSFVEYDLGGDKTLRCLLVQADNNDVYAMSASSDGKSWRSLWRVGAEPSPGMRARTTQLEGSARYLRLAATGGDALYSVAEIAAYSECPRAPWPADLPHAHGIPVSEAAGIKVLIFGLLAGAFVLVHRRQWPALQYILALPVLGAGWMMVAEYVGLYPFFDQEPPLRALAAGLAALVVIKEAFLAKRWAPHRAVSLATLVFCAVTAFGTYYHFGMPQFFDQAKGRRTLVHTWDMRHYYPVAKYFRELRFDGLYLASLAAYIDNTPGFRPADLAHVRLRDLRDAEMRTGTEVAGQLAGIRARFSPARWQEFRRDMKYFSDTMGGQDYLGSMQDHGGNATPVWILPAYLIFKNWPASELSISLAGLIDPVLVLLLFFVIWRTYGMRIMLYVVVIWGATDFYNFGSNLMGSTLRQDWLVALGLGTCAMKRGRHFLGGLLMAYGGLIRAFPAMATFFFLAPIGWYAFDYWHARRRLPSLGQVRQAEGSALRALVGAAVCVVSLVALTSAMFGFSASWLAWKQKIEIHATGPSTNNVGLRNVLAFNPNLSAKALSQRPQSGPWGDWATAQKMTFAARRPLFYGILLLAVALGLLACRGRTLEEVALIGLLLIPFCFYPSNYYCHFVFLLPLAVARPLLDRDRTFAVVLVVLAAMCLGQYFSLAEGWTDLRYTYQSFILLAGFAIILAYLAWESLTLAPWARPLPAAAPAASAAAR
;
A
#
# COMPACT_ATOMS: atom_id res chain seq x y z
N MET A 1 -32.27 29.78 -34.27
CA MET A 1 -32.32 31.06 -33.50
C MET A 1 -32.74 30.90 -32.05
N ALA A 2 -33.63 30.01 -31.67
CA ALA A 2 -34.06 29.83 -30.27
C ALA A 2 -32.99 29.23 -29.33
N ALA A 3 -32.06 28.44 -29.81
CA ALA A 3 -30.98 27.83 -29.01
C ALA A 3 -29.85 28.79 -28.63
N ALA A 4 -29.59 29.81 -29.48
CA ALA A 4 -28.59 30.85 -29.21
C ALA A 4 -29.00 31.85 -28.13
N CYS A 5 -30.29 32.09 -27.99
CA CYS A 5 -30.84 33.00 -26.99
C CYS A 5 -30.89 32.42 -25.59
N PHE A 6 -30.96 31.06 -25.47
CA PHE A 6 -30.94 30.37 -24.18
C PHE A 6 -29.52 30.33 -23.58
N CYS A 7 -28.51 30.11 -24.41
CA CYS A 7 -27.11 30.14 -23.97
C CYS A 7 -26.65 31.52 -23.50
N ALA A 8 -27.08 32.61 -24.18
CA ALA A 8 -26.69 33.95 -23.81
C ALA A 8 -27.29 34.41 -22.48
N ARG A 9 -28.52 33.99 -22.15
CA ARG A 9 -29.15 34.31 -20.87
C ARG A 9 -28.57 33.53 -19.69
N THR A 10 -28.16 32.30 -19.91
CA THR A 10 -27.53 31.47 -18.86
C THR A 10 -26.11 31.95 -18.55
N CYS A 11 -25.35 32.40 -19.55
CA CYS A 11 -24.01 33.00 -19.34
C CYS A 11 -24.09 34.37 -18.63
N ALA A 12 -25.14 35.18 -18.88
CA ALA A 12 -25.31 36.47 -18.23
C ALA A 12 -25.67 36.32 -16.74
N VAL A 13 -26.46 35.31 -16.37
CA VAL A 13 -26.81 35.04 -14.96
C VAL A 13 -25.61 34.52 -14.18
N LEU A 14 -24.73 33.72 -14.80
CA LEU A 14 -23.48 33.28 -14.18
C LEU A 14 -22.44 34.42 -14.03
N ALA A 15 -22.41 35.37 -14.94
CA ALA A 15 -21.50 36.51 -14.86
C ALA A 15 -21.92 37.54 -13.79
N VAL A 16 -23.22 37.70 -13.53
CA VAL A 16 -23.73 38.60 -12.48
C VAL A 16 -23.57 38.00 -11.07
N ALA A 17 -23.58 36.66 -10.94
CA ALA A 17 -23.32 36.00 -9.68
C ALA A 17 -21.84 36.06 -9.24
N LEU A 18 -20.92 36.36 -10.15
CA LEU A 18 -19.48 36.47 -9.88
C LEU A 18 -19.01 37.91 -9.55
N LEU A 19 -19.85 38.93 -9.65
CA LEU A 19 -19.47 40.32 -9.45
C LEU A 19 -20.08 41.00 -8.19
N GLY A 20 -20.71 40.27 -7.32
CA GLY A 20 -21.42 40.84 -6.18
C GLY A 20 -21.06 40.27 -4.81
N SER A 21 -19.82 40.44 -4.34
CA SER A 21 -19.51 40.66 -2.93
C SER A 21 -18.02 41.00 -2.75
N SER A 22 -17.70 42.25 -2.88
CA SER A 22 -16.49 42.80 -2.23
C SER A 22 -16.80 42.96 -0.74
N ALA A 23 -16.84 41.81 -0.02
CA ALA A 23 -16.65 41.83 1.41
C ALA A 23 -15.17 42.24 1.64
N THR A 24 -14.98 43.35 2.34
CA THR A 24 -13.65 43.70 2.88
C THR A 24 -13.17 42.56 3.73
N VAL A 25 -12.26 41.74 3.16
CA VAL A 25 -11.53 40.70 3.89
C VAL A 25 -10.63 41.47 4.87
N GLN A 26 -11.09 41.66 6.10
CA GLN A 26 -10.19 42.03 7.19
C GLN A 26 -9.23 40.87 7.37
N ALA A 27 -7.92 41.17 7.31
CA ALA A 27 -6.86 40.19 7.48
C ALA A 27 -7.09 39.39 8.78
N GLU A 28 -6.99 38.07 8.68
CA GLU A 28 -7.03 37.21 9.86
C GLU A 28 -5.80 37.50 10.77
N PRO A 29 -5.94 37.34 12.10
CA PRO A 29 -4.85 37.52 13.02
C PRO A 29 -3.65 36.61 12.68
N THR A 30 -2.47 37.17 12.65
CA THR A 30 -1.24 36.43 12.28
C THR A 30 -0.82 35.51 13.43
N ASN A 31 -0.62 34.21 13.13
CA ASN A 31 0.00 33.28 14.06
C ASN A 31 1.47 33.66 14.30
N LEU A 32 1.81 34.00 15.54
CA LEU A 32 3.17 34.43 15.96
C LEU A 32 4.21 33.33 15.83
N LEU A 33 3.80 32.06 15.78
CA LEU A 33 4.67 30.89 15.66
C LEU A 33 4.78 30.37 14.22
N ALA A 34 3.96 30.81 13.28
CA ALA A 34 3.92 30.29 11.92
C ALA A 34 5.29 30.23 11.24
N GLY A 35 5.70 29.03 10.85
CA GLY A 35 6.98 28.76 10.15
C GLY A 35 8.25 29.00 10.98
N ARG A 36 8.13 29.27 12.28
CA ARG A 36 9.30 29.47 13.14
C ARG A 36 9.97 28.15 13.46
N GLN A 37 11.29 28.13 13.39
CA GLN A 37 12.07 27.01 13.92
C GLN A 37 12.24 27.18 15.41
N PRO A 38 12.23 26.10 16.21
CA PRO A 38 12.49 26.21 17.65
C PRO A 38 13.94 26.64 17.89
N GLU A 39 14.13 27.56 18.82
CA GLU A 39 15.47 27.96 19.28
C GLU A 39 16.16 26.84 20.06
N ARG A 40 15.36 26.05 20.81
CA ARG A 40 15.80 24.86 21.54
C ARG A 40 14.74 23.76 21.43
N ALA A 41 15.17 22.54 21.13
CA ALA A 41 14.37 21.35 21.20
C ALA A 41 15.11 20.24 21.92
N LYS A 42 14.44 19.57 22.85
CA LYS A 42 15.00 18.44 23.59
C LYS A 42 14.05 17.26 23.53
N GLY A 43 14.54 16.16 23.00
CA GLY A 43 13.74 14.90 22.88
C GLY A 43 12.51 15.02 22.01
N VAL A 44 12.55 15.86 20.97
CA VAL A 44 11.46 16.04 20.01
C VAL A 44 11.94 15.64 18.63
N VAL A 45 11.20 14.79 17.98
CA VAL A 45 11.44 14.30 16.61
C VAL A 45 10.54 15.10 15.67
N HIS A 46 11.09 15.63 14.58
CA HIS A 46 10.42 16.52 13.62
C HIS A 46 9.85 17.81 14.23
N PRO A 47 10.65 18.58 14.99
CA PRO A 47 10.16 19.79 15.65
C PRO A 47 9.69 20.88 14.67
N GLU A 48 10.12 20.83 13.41
CA GLU A 48 9.70 21.73 12.33
C GLU A 48 8.22 21.62 11.99
N ARG A 49 7.57 20.50 12.29
CA ARG A 49 6.15 20.26 12.04
C ARG A 49 5.22 20.97 13.01
N LEU A 50 5.73 21.43 14.13
CA LEU A 50 4.92 22.04 15.18
C LEU A 50 4.37 23.43 14.81
N THR A 51 4.87 24.04 13.75
CA THR A 51 4.55 25.43 13.36
C THR A 51 4.43 25.59 11.85
N ASP A 52 4.29 24.49 11.12
CA ASP A 52 4.19 24.50 9.64
C ASP A 52 2.77 24.84 9.13
N GLY A 53 1.80 24.93 10.02
CA GLY A 53 0.41 25.21 9.73
C GLY A 53 -0.40 23.99 9.29
N LEU A 54 0.17 22.77 9.38
CA LEU A 54 -0.50 21.54 9.00
C LEU A 54 -1.14 20.88 10.22
N LEU A 55 -2.47 20.88 10.26
CA LEU A 55 -3.26 20.20 11.27
C LEU A 55 -3.54 18.77 10.87
N SER A 56 -3.49 17.84 11.82
CA SER A 56 -4.03 16.50 11.68
C SER A 56 -5.57 16.54 11.65
N ASN A 57 -6.21 15.52 11.03
CA ASN A 57 -7.66 15.43 11.16
C ASN A 57 -8.05 15.13 12.61
N GLU A 58 -9.20 15.66 13.04
CA GLU A 58 -9.72 15.38 14.37
C GLU A 58 -10.02 13.88 14.54
N GLY A 59 -9.35 13.28 15.52
CA GLY A 59 -9.48 11.85 15.79
C GLY A 59 -8.53 10.95 15.02
N ASP A 60 -7.59 11.50 14.27
CA ASP A 60 -6.52 10.72 13.63
C ASP A 60 -5.68 9.95 14.65
N GLU A 61 -4.97 8.95 14.16
CA GLU A 61 -3.97 8.23 14.93
C GLU A 61 -2.88 9.21 15.44
N TRP A 62 -2.38 8.99 16.64
CA TRP A 62 -1.41 9.86 17.31
C TRP A 62 -0.05 10.00 16.57
N LEU A 63 0.26 9.10 15.65
CA LEU A 63 1.51 9.12 14.86
C LEU A 63 1.18 9.19 13.37
N THR A 64 1.14 10.40 12.83
CA THR A 64 0.94 10.67 11.40
C THR A 64 2.12 11.41 10.79
N ASP A 65 2.10 11.63 9.48
CA ASP A 65 3.17 12.35 8.79
C ASP A 65 3.23 13.86 9.11
N VAL A 66 2.16 14.40 9.73
CA VAL A 66 2.10 15.81 10.15
C VAL A 66 2.41 16.00 11.63
N THR A 67 2.67 14.93 12.40
CA THR A 67 2.90 15.02 13.83
C THR A 67 4.38 15.02 14.20
N SER A 68 4.71 15.71 15.28
CA SER A 68 5.98 15.69 15.98
C SER A 68 5.87 14.80 17.20
N ARG A 69 6.89 14.00 17.48
CA ARG A 69 6.88 13.10 18.64
C ARG A 69 7.79 13.60 19.73
N PHE A 70 7.26 13.73 20.95
CA PHE A 70 8.01 13.97 22.16
C PHE A 70 8.37 12.64 22.79
N THR A 71 9.66 12.38 22.99
CA THR A 71 10.18 11.04 23.36
C THR A 71 10.10 10.73 24.85
N SER A 72 9.80 11.73 25.69
CA SER A 72 9.68 11.56 27.14
C SER A 72 8.93 12.74 27.80
N VAL A 73 8.50 12.54 29.02
CA VAL A 73 7.89 13.58 29.86
C VAL A 73 8.82 14.79 30.13
N SER A 74 10.10 14.70 29.84
CA SER A 74 11.06 15.82 29.92
C SER A 74 11.36 16.49 28.59
N SER A 75 10.65 16.08 27.53
CA SER A 75 10.81 16.67 26.20
C SER A 75 10.11 18.01 26.09
N PHE A 76 10.74 18.94 25.38
CA PHE A 76 10.20 20.30 25.20
C PHE A 76 10.73 20.94 23.91
N VAL A 77 10.00 21.96 23.44
CA VAL A 77 10.43 22.91 22.41
C VAL A 77 10.31 24.34 22.95
N GLU A 78 11.23 25.22 22.54
CA GLU A 78 11.27 26.64 22.89
C GLU A 78 11.34 27.50 21.63
N TYR A 79 10.54 28.56 21.58
CA TYR A 79 10.51 29.53 20.50
C TYR A 79 10.78 30.95 21.00
N ASP A 80 11.66 31.69 20.31
CA ASP A 80 11.83 33.14 20.50
C ASP A 80 10.89 33.89 19.55
N LEU A 81 9.98 34.69 20.06
CA LEU A 81 9.05 35.53 19.30
C LEU A 81 9.73 36.80 18.75
N GLY A 82 11.02 37.01 19.02
CA GLY A 82 11.79 38.17 18.55
C GLY A 82 11.56 39.45 19.36
N GLY A 83 10.91 39.35 20.53
CA GLY A 83 10.59 40.44 21.45
C GLY A 83 9.34 40.10 22.25
N ASP A 84 9.06 40.92 23.27
CA ASP A 84 7.81 40.75 24.04
C ASP A 84 6.59 40.96 23.16
N LYS A 85 5.75 39.92 23.06
CA LYS A 85 4.49 39.90 22.30
C LYS A 85 3.32 39.70 23.24
N THR A 86 2.25 40.46 23.02
CA THR A 86 0.99 40.19 23.68
C THR A 86 0.43 38.84 23.21
N LEU A 87 -0.11 38.04 24.09
CA LEU A 87 -0.71 36.73 23.84
C LEU A 87 -2.15 36.78 24.32
N ARG A 88 -3.08 36.46 23.40
CA ARG A 88 -4.54 36.42 23.65
C ARG A 88 -5.13 35.04 23.43
N CYS A 89 -4.64 34.30 22.47
CA CYS A 89 -5.14 32.96 22.15
C CYS A 89 -4.01 32.00 21.84
N LEU A 90 -4.14 30.77 22.33
CA LEU A 90 -3.22 29.66 22.04
C LEU A 90 -3.99 28.46 21.50
N LEU A 91 -3.37 27.71 20.61
CA LEU A 91 -3.82 26.43 20.10
C LEU A 91 -2.72 25.39 20.26
N VAL A 92 -3.10 24.19 20.66
CA VAL A 92 -2.27 22.99 20.61
C VAL A 92 -3.11 21.85 20.05
N GLN A 93 -2.74 21.28 18.91
CA GLN A 93 -3.30 20.04 18.46
C GLN A 93 -2.36 18.89 18.82
N ALA A 94 -2.81 17.98 19.67
CA ALA A 94 -2.03 16.88 20.21
C ALA A 94 -2.92 15.65 20.47
N ASP A 95 -2.30 14.52 20.76
CA ASP A 95 -3.01 13.31 21.16
C ASP A 95 -3.90 13.54 22.40
N ASN A 96 -4.94 12.77 22.49
CA ASN A 96 -6.05 13.03 23.42
C ASN A 96 -5.73 12.69 24.87
N ASN A 97 -4.93 11.66 25.12
CA ASN A 97 -4.73 11.08 26.46
C ASN A 97 -3.53 11.66 27.21
N ASP A 98 -2.79 12.56 26.57
CA ASP A 98 -1.60 13.18 27.15
C ASP A 98 -1.83 14.62 27.64
N VAL A 99 -0.93 15.04 28.51
CA VAL A 99 -0.96 16.36 29.14
C VAL A 99 0.30 17.13 28.78
N TYR A 100 0.10 18.34 28.28
CA TYR A 100 1.18 19.25 27.93
C TYR A 100 1.10 20.54 28.76
N ALA A 101 2.23 21.23 28.90
CA ALA A 101 2.29 22.54 29.53
C ALA A 101 2.87 23.57 28.55
N MET A 102 2.12 24.64 28.33
CA MET A 102 2.60 25.84 27.66
C MET A 102 3.08 26.81 28.70
N SER A 103 4.34 27.25 28.57
CA SER A 103 4.98 28.21 29.49
C SER A 103 5.56 29.41 28.75
N ALA A 104 5.67 30.55 29.41
CA ALA A 104 6.21 31.79 28.88
C ALA A 104 7.40 32.28 29.68
N SER A 105 8.32 33.00 29.02
CA SER A 105 9.43 33.68 29.62
C SER A 105 9.73 35.00 28.89
N SER A 106 10.26 35.99 29.60
CA SER A 106 10.80 37.22 29.03
C SER A 106 12.32 37.15 28.81
N ASP A 107 13.02 36.29 29.57
CA ASP A 107 14.48 36.18 29.60
C ASP A 107 15.04 34.84 29.13
N GLY A 108 14.15 33.86 28.76
CA GLY A 108 14.50 32.49 28.36
C GLY A 108 15.04 31.62 29.52
N LYS A 109 15.05 32.13 30.78
CA LYS A 109 15.57 31.42 31.94
C LYS A 109 14.49 31.16 32.97
N SER A 110 13.67 32.17 33.27
CA SER A 110 12.61 32.11 34.27
C SER A 110 11.27 31.84 33.54
N TRP A 111 10.65 30.70 33.85
CA TRP A 111 9.45 30.26 33.15
C TRP A 111 8.23 30.33 34.03
N ARG A 112 7.13 30.94 33.54
CA ARG A 112 5.82 30.91 34.15
C ARG A 112 4.85 30.09 33.35
N SER A 113 4.00 29.33 34.02
CA SER A 113 2.94 28.55 33.33
C SER A 113 1.92 29.51 32.72
N LEU A 114 1.57 29.27 31.46
CA LEU A 114 0.47 29.94 30.76
C LEU A 114 -0.79 29.08 30.70
N TRP A 115 -0.62 27.84 30.30
CA TRP A 115 -1.73 26.96 30.06
C TRP A 115 -1.33 25.51 30.25
N ARG A 116 -2.17 24.77 30.95
CA ARG A 116 -2.08 23.31 31.03
C ARG A 116 -3.05 22.72 30.01
N VAL A 117 -2.52 22.11 28.97
CA VAL A 117 -3.29 21.40 27.94
C VAL A 117 -3.67 20.03 28.51
N GLY A 118 -4.91 19.88 28.95
CA GLY A 118 -5.42 18.67 29.59
C GLY A 118 -5.70 17.56 28.58
N ALA A 119 -5.88 16.33 29.11
CA ALA A 119 -6.36 15.22 28.31
C ALA A 119 -7.82 15.41 27.91
N GLU A 120 -8.19 14.88 26.73
CA GLU A 120 -9.54 14.90 26.15
C GLU A 120 -10.13 13.49 26.11
N PRO A 121 -11.44 13.32 26.37
CA PRO A 121 -12.06 12.00 26.38
C PRO A 121 -12.24 11.38 24.98
N SER A 122 -12.30 12.21 23.93
CA SER A 122 -12.47 11.73 22.56
C SER A 122 -11.13 11.25 21.97
N PRO A 123 -11.07 10.06 21.34
CA PRO A 123 -9.82 9.44 20.93
C PRO A 123 -9.13 10.16 19.77
N GLY A 124 -7.81 9.99 19.68
CA GLY A 124 -6.95 10.47 18.60
C GLY A 124 -6.50 11.91 18.76
N MET A 125 -5.94 12.46 17.69
CA MET A 125 -5.46 13.85 17.67
C MET A 125 -6.60 14.84 17.90
N ARG A 126 -6.39 15.81 18.82
CA ARG A 126 -7.42 16.78 19.23
C ARG A 126 -6.85 18.19 19.29
N ALA A 127 -7.54 19.14 18.67
CA ALA A 127 -7.23 20.55 18.83
C ALA A 127 -7.84 21.08 20.13
N ARG A 128 -6.99 21.72 20.93
CA ARG A 128 -7.35 22.38 22.19
C ARG A 128 -6.96 23.84 22.09
N THR A 129 -7.83 24.70 22.51
CA THR A 129 -7.60 26.15 22.48
C THR A 129 -7.82 26.77 23.85
N THR A 130 -7.17 27.88 24.08
CA THR A 130 -7.42 28.71 25.27
C THR A 130 -7.32 30.18 24.96
N GLN A 131 -8.10 30.98 25.69
CA GLN A 131 -7.96 32.44 25.71
C GLN A 131 -7.26 32.84 27.00
N LEU A 132 -6.36 33.78 26.90
CA LEU A 132 -5.58 34.27 28.04
C LEU A 132 -5.17 35.74 27.87
N GLU A 133 -4.73 36.36 28.93
CA GLU A 133 -4.07 37.67 28.93
C GLU A 133 -2.65 37.53 29.39
N GLY A 134 -1.69 37.79 28.51
CA GLY A 134 -0.30 37.67 28.84
C GLY A 134 0.64 38.29 27.82
N SER A 135 1.90 38.33 28.14
CA SER A 135 2.97 38.70 27.22
C SER A 135 4.14 37.74 27.38
N ALA A 136 4.88 37.50 26.33
CA ALA A 136 6.07 36.67 26.35
C ALA A 136 7.00 37.03 25.19
N ARG A 137 8.30 36.89 25.44
CA ARG A 137 9.27 36.79 24.35
C ARG A 137 9.52 35.32 23.96
N TYR A 138 9.56 34.45 24.98
CA TYR A 138 9.82 33.02 24.74
C TYR A 138 8.61 32.21 25.14
N LEU A 139 8.26 31.20 24.28
CA LEU A 139 7.23 30.20 24.53
C LEU A 139 7.88 28.82 24.60
N ARG A 140 7.45 27.99 25.56
CA ARG A 140 7.86 26.59 25.68
C ARG A 140 6.64 25.70 25.74
N LEU A 141 6.61 24.65 24.90
CA LEU A 141 5.70 23.52 25.05
C LEU A 141 6.49 22.32 25.58
N ALA A 142 5.99 21.69 26.63
CA ALA A 142 6.60 20.51 27.25
C ALA A 142 5.54 19.43 27.50
N ALA A 143 5.90 18.16 27.30
CA ALA A 143 5.09 17.03 27.76
C ALA A 143 5.21 16.91 29.29
N THR A 144 4.09 16.70 29.99
CA THR A 144 4.07 16.72 31.47
C THR A 144 3.35 15.53 32.09
N GLY A 145 2.63 14.71 31.32
CA GLY A 145 1.94 13.52 31.84
C GLY A 145 1.19 12.81 30.72
N GLY A 146 0.82 11.57 30.97
CA GLY A 146 0.13 10.68 30.03
C GLY A 146 0.76 9.31 29.94
N ASP A 147 0.64 8.65 28.80
CA ASP A 147 1.12 7.27 28.60
C ASP A 147 2.56 7.17 28.07
N ALA A 148 3.27 8.30 27.96
CA ALA A 148 4.63 8.44 27.45
C ALA A 148 4.77 8.25 25.91
N LEU A 149 3.68 8.32 25.17
CA LEU A 149 3.63 8.25 23.70
C LEU A 149 3.14 9.58 23.12
N TYR A 150 3.79 10.65 23.46
CA TYR A 150 3.39 12.03 23.16
C TYR A 150 3.47 12.39 21.69
N SER A 151 2.42 13.00 21.14
CA SER A 151 2.37 13.48 19.77
C SER A 151 1.67 14.83 19.66
N VAL A 152 2.27 15.76 18.92
CA VAL A 152 1.74 17.09 18.68
C VAL A 152 1.83 17.39 17.18
N ALA A 153 0.72 17.85 16.57
CA ALA A 153 0.71 18.25 15.18
C ALA A 153 1.06 19.73 15.02
N GLU A 154 0.38 20.62 15.76
CA GLU A 154 0.52 22.06 15.57
C GLU A 154 0.44 22.81 16.89
N ILE A 155 1.18 23.89 16.99
CA ILE A 155 1.06 24.91 18.03
C ILE A 155 0.92 26.30 17.41
N ALA A 156 -0.02 27.07 17.89
CA ALA A 156 -0.21 28.44 17.43
C ALA A 156 -0.41 29.41 18.59
N ALA A 157 0.07 30.64 18.41
CA ALA A 157 -0.07 31.72 19.36
C ALA A 157 -0.49 33.02 18.65
N TYR A 158 -1.44 33.73 19.21
CA TYR A 158 -2.02 34.93 18.59
C TYR A 158 -2.06 36.08 19.54
N SER A 159 -1.76 37.30 19.02
CA SER A 159 -1.90 38.57 19.77
C SER A 159 -3.35 39.07 19.77
N GLU A 160 -4.17 38.66 18.84
CA GLU A 160 -5.61 38.86 18.76
C GLU A 160 -6.25 37.51 18.42
N CYS A 161 -7.36 37.16 19.08
CA CYS A 161 -7.98 35.87 18.86
C CYS A 161 -8.59 35.77 17.46
N PRO A 162 -8.37 34.66 16.74
CA PRO A 162 -9.07 34.39 15.50
C PRO A 162 -10.59 34.40 15.69
N ARG A 163 -11.33 34.67 14.62
CA ARG A 163 -12.81 34.71 14.65
C ARG A 163 -13.38 33.33 14.89
N ALA A 164 -14.47 33.25 15.64
CA ALA A 164 -15.20 32.00 15.81
C ALA A 164 -15.91 31.54 14.51
N PRO A 165 -15.98 30.24 14.18
CA PRO A 165 -15.42 29.12 14.94
C PRO A 165 -13.89 29.06 14.79
N TRP A 166 -13.19 28.86 15.88
CA TRP A 166 -11.73 28.70 15.86
C TRP A 166 -11.31 27.55 16.80
N PRO A 167 -10.47 26.64 16.33
CA PRO A 167 -10.00 26.55 14.94
C PRO A 167 -11.15 26.35 13.96
N ALA A 168 -11.05 26.97 12.78
CA ALA A 168 -12.01 26.76 11.72
C ALA A 168 -12.11 25.26 11.40
N ASP A 169 -13.31 24.80 11.05
CA ASP A 169 -13.69 23.40 10.82
C ASP A 169 -12.50 22.47 10.48
N LEU A 170 -11.94 21.85 11.53
CA LEU A 170 -10.89 20.85 11.33
C LEU A 170 -11.51 19.64 10.66
N PRO A 171 -10.86 19.08 9.64
CA PRO A 171 -11.34 17.86 9.01
C PRO A 171 -11.43 16.75 10.07
N HIS A 172 -12.51 15.98 10.01
CA HIS A 172 -12.66 14.81 10.88
C HIS A 172 -12.02 13.58 10.22
N ALA A 173 -11.43 12.69 11.01
CA ALA A 173 -10.81 11.46 10.55
C ALA A 173 -11.76 10.51 9.77
N HIS A 174 -13.05 10.79 9.77
CA HIS A 174 -14.08 9.98 9.13
C HIS A 174 -14.63 10.57 7.81
N GLY A 175 -14.02 11.62 7.30
CA GLY A 175 -14.44 12.21 6.03
C GLY A 175 -13.28 12.80 5.27
N ILE A 176 -13.13 12.41 4.01
CA ILE A 176 -12.28 13.16 3.09
C ILE A 176 -13.03 14.46 2.81
N PRO A 177 -12.50 15.62 3.20
CA PRO A 177 -13.19 16.88 2.93
C PRO A 177 -13.23 17.09 1.41
N VAL A 178 -14.40 16.96 0.84
CA VAL A 178 -14.64 17.39 -0.53
C VAL A 178 -14.75 18.92 -0.48
N SER A 179 -13.72 19.63 -0.89
CA SER A 179 -13.81 21.09 -1.02
C SER A 179 -14.98 21.44 -1.99
N GLU A 180 -15.68 22.55 -1.75
CA GLU A 180 -16.74 23.01 -2.67
C GLU A 180 -16.22 23.14 -4.11
N ALA A 181 -14.98 23.58 -4.29
CA ALA A 181 -14.31 23.64 -5.58
C ALA A 181 -14.13 22.25 -6.22
N ALA A 182 -13.84 21.22 -5.44
CA ALA A 182 -13.78 19.84 -5.91
C ALA A 182 -15.17 19.35 -6.35
N GLY A 183 -16.21 19.64 -5.58
CA GLY A 183 -17.58 19.30 -5.94
C GLY A 183 -18.01 19.94 -7.26
N ILE A 184 -17.71 21.22 -7.48
CA ILE A 184 -17.99 21.94 -8.74
C ILE A 184 -17.22 21.29 -9.92
N LYS A 185 -15.95 20.93 -9.74
CA LYS A 185 -15.15 20.29 -10.79
C LYS A 185 -15.65 18.90 -11.15
N VAL A 186 -16.01 18.10 -10.14
CA VAL A 186 -16.65 16.79 -10.34
C VAL A 186 -17.99 16.94 -11.07
N LEU A 187 -18.78 17.96 -10.72
CA LEU A 187 -20.04 18.26 -11.40
C LEU A 187 -19.79 18.65 -12.87
N ILE A 188 -18.84 19.53 -13.16
CA ILE A 188 -18.47 19.93 -14.52
C ILE A 188 -18.01 18.71 -15.33
N PHE A 189 -17.14 17.89 -14.76
CA PHE A 189 -16.69 16.65 -15.40
C PHE A 189 -17.87 15.70 -15.65
N GLY A 190 -18.75 15.53 -14.66
CA GLY A 190 -19.95 14.69 -14.79
C GLY A 190 -20.90 15.19 -15.88
N LEU A 191 -21.10 16.52 -15.98
CA LEU A 191 -21.91 17.14 -17.04
C LEU A 191 -21.29 16.96 -18.43
N LEU A 192 -19.97 17.12 -18.56
CA LEU A 192 -19.25 16.88 -19.81
C LEU A 192 -19.29 15.40 -20.21
N ALA A 193 -19.09 14.50 -19.27
CA ALA A 193 -19.20 13.05 -19.49
C ALA A 193 -20.65 12.66 -19.85
N GLY A 194 -21.63 13.26 -19.17
CA GLY A 194 -23.06 13.09 -19.47
C GLY A 194 -23.41 13.60 -20.87
N ALA A 195 -22.91 14.79 -21.25
CA ALA A 195 -23.07 15.33 -22.61
C ALA A 195 -22.45 14.41 -23.65
N PHE A 196 -21.25 13.88 -23.39
CA PHE A 196 -20.58 12.91 -24.23
C PHE A 196 -21.42 11.63 -24.43
N VAL A 197 -22.02 11.11 -23.35
CA VAL A 197 -22.92 9.94 -23.40
C VAL A 197 -24.19 10.25 -24.18
N LEU A 198 -24.78 11.46 -24.01
CA LEU A 198 -25.98 11.88 -24.74
C LEU A 198 -25.72 12.02 -26.25
N VAL A 199 -24.62 12.66 -26.64
CA VAL A 199 -24.20 12.80 -28.03
C VAL A 199 -23.93 11.43 -28.65
N HIS A 200 -23.37 10.53 -27.87
CA HIS A 200 -23.18 9.16 -28.23
C HIS A 200 -24.51 8.41 -28.53
N ARG A 201 -25.52 8.60 -27.69
CA ARG A 201 -26.87 8.05 -27.93
C ARG A 201 -27.49 8.54 -29.23
N ARG A 202 -27.17 9.77 -29.65
CA ARG A 202 -27.68 10.39 -30.89
C ARG A 202 -26.89 10.00 -32.14
N GLN A 203 -25.85 9.15 -32.01
CA GLN A 203 -25.01 8.68 -33.12
C GLN A 203 -24.37 9.79 -33.94
N TRP A 204 -23.85 10.82 -33.29
CA TRP A 204 -23.09 11.92 -33.89
C TRP A 204 -21.58 11.73 -33.70
N PRO A 205 -20.91 10.89 -34.52
CA PRO A 205 -19.52 10.50 -34.25
C PRO A 205 -18.56 11.66 -34.27
N ALA A 206 -18.72 12.65 -35.17
CA ALA A 206 -17.86 13.83 -35.24
C ALA A 206 -17.92 14.67 -33.96
N LEU A 207 -19.11 14.86 -33.38
CA LEU A 207 -19.28 15.61 -32.15
C LEU A 207 -18.76 14.85 -30.93
N GLN A 208 -18.72 13.51 -30.98
CA GLN A 208 -18.11 12.69 -29.93
C GLN A 208 -16.61 12.89 -29.83
N TYR A 209 -15.90 12.91 -30.97
CA TYR A 209 -14.47 13.17 -31.00
C TYR A 209 -14.15 14.60 -30.54
N ILE A 210 -14.99 15.57 -30.91
CA ILE A 210 -14.87 16.95 -30.46
C ILE A 210 -15.07 17.09 -28.95
N LEU A 211 -16.02 16.34 -28.36
CA LEU A 211 -16.27 16.35 -26.90
C LEU A 211 -15.30 15.46 -26.11
N ALA A 212 -14.72 14.43 -26.70
CA ALA A 212 -13.73 13.59 -26.05
C ALA A 212 -12.49 14.38 -25.58
N LEU A 213 -12.01 15.31 -26.40
CA LEU A 213 -10.84 16.14 -26.07
C LEU A 213 -11.08 17.03 -24.82
N PRO A 214 -12.17 17.83 -24.71
CA PRO A 214 -12.41 18.61 -23.50
C PRO A 214 -12.74 17.75 -22.27
N VAL A 215 -13.36 16.56 -22.42
CA VAL A 215 -13.58 15.62 -21.31
C VAL A 215 -12.24 15.07 -20.80
N LEU A 216 -11.36 14.66 -21.70
CA LEU A 216 -10.01 14.20 -21.36
C LEU A 216 -9.18 15.34 -20.77
N GLY A 217 -9.25 16.54 -21.37
CA GLY A 217 -8.55 17.73 -20.89
C GLY A 217 -9.02 18.17 -19.51
N ALA A 218 -10.34 18.23 -19.29
CA ALA A 218 -10.91 18.60 -17.99
C ALA A 218 -10.58 17.56 -16.91
N GLY A 219 -10.64 16.27 -17.26
CA GLY A 219 -10.21 15.19 -16.38
C GLY A 219 -8.74 15.29 -16.00
N TRP A 220 -7.87 15.54 -17.00
CA TRP A 220 -6.45 15.76 -16.76
C TRP A 220 -6.16 17.00 -15.92
N MET A 221 -6.82 18.13 -16.20
CA MET A 221 -6.66 19.36 -15.41
C MET A 221 -7.13 19.19 -13.97
N MET A 222 -8.26 18.52 -13.76
CA MET A 222 -8.72 18.17 -12.41
C MET A 222 -7.67 17.36 -11.66
N VAL A 223 -7.13 16.33 -12.30
CA VAL A 223 -6.12 15.47 -11.72
C VAL A 223 -4.84 16.25 -11.45
N ALA A 224 -4.34 17.04 -12.40
CA ALA A 224 -3.12 17.84 -12.25
C ALA A 224 -3.27 18.89 -11.12
N GLU A 225 -4.43 19.51 -10.99
CA GLU A 225 -4.71 20.48 -9.93
C GLU A 225 -4.78 19.81 -8.56
N TYR A 226 -5.44 18.65 -8.46
CA TYR A 226 -5.48 17.87 -7.23
C TYR A 226 -4.09 17.41 -6.79
N VAL A 227 -3.29 16.88 -7.71
CA VAL A 227 -1.92 16.46 -7.45
C VAL A 227 -1.02 17.65 -7.10
N GLY A 228 -1.24 18.83 -7.71
CA GLY A 228 -0.46 20.05 -7.45
C GLY A 228 -0.78 20.71 -6.09
N LEU A 229 -2.03 20.65 -5.66
CA LEU A 229 -2.48 21.26 -4.41
C LEU A 229 -2.22 20.37 -3.19
N TYR A 230 -2.25 19.05 -3.37
CA TYR A 230 -2.11 18.09 -2.28
C TYR A 230 -1.13 16.99 -2.71
N PRO A 231 0.15 17.10 -2.38
CA PRO A 231 1.16 16.09 -2.74
C PRO A 231 0.96 14.75 -2.03
N PHE A 232 -0.04 14.61 -1.16
CA PHE A 232 -0.30 13.43 -0.34
C PHE A 232 -1.69 12.83 -0.62
N PHE A 233 -1.69 11.58 -0.92
CA PHE A 233 -2.58 10.42 -0.83
C PHE A 233 -4.11 10.61 -0.75
N ASP A 234 -4.66 11.66 -0.17
CA ASP A 234 -6.07 11.69 0.25
C ASP A 234 -7.05 11.89 -0.90
N GLN A 235 -6.60 12.43 -2.03
CA GLN A 235 -7.50 12.76 -3.15
C GLN A 235 -7.38 11.81 -4.34
N GLU A 236 -6.35 11.00 -4.41
CA GLU A 236 -6.18 10.00 -5.45
C GLU A 236 -7.09 8.77 -5.25
N PRO A 237 -7.34 8.28 -4.01
CA PRO A 237 -8.24 7.16 -3.78
C PRO A 237 -9.65 7.32 -4.37
N PRO A 238 -10.35 8.46 -4.23
CA PRO A 238 -11.64 8.64 -4.88
C PRO A 238 -11.58 8.59 -6.39
N LEU A 239 -10.52 9.14 -7.01
CA LEU A 239 -10.33 9.05 -8.47
C LEU A 239 -10.09 7.62 -8.93
N ARG A 240 -9.35 6.84 -8.17
CA ARG A 240 -9.12 5.41 -8.42
C ARG A 240 -10.42 4.61 -8.32
N ALA A 241 -11.19 4.82 -7.25
CA ALA A 241 -12.48 4.16 -7.05
C ALA A 241 -13.47 4.53 -8.17
N LEU A 242 -13.51 5.81 -8.58
CA LEU A 242 -14.34 6.27 -9.70
C LEU A 242 -13.93 5.61 -11.01
N ALA A 243 -12.64 5.53 -11.30
CA ALA A 243 -12.14 4.86 -12.52
C ALA A 243 -12.55 3.38 -12.56
N ALA A 244 -12.44 2.66 -11.43
CA ALA A 244 -12.89 1.28 -11.32
C ALA A 244 -14.41 1.14 -11.49
N GLY A 245 -15.20 2.05 -10.88
CA GLY A 245 -16.66 2.10 -11.01
C GLY A 245 -17.11 2.35 -12.46
N LEU A 246 -16.49 3.30 -13.16
CA LEU A 246 -16.78 3.56 -14.57
C LEU A 246 -16.42 2.36 -15.47
N ALA A 247 -15.30 1.70 -15.21
CA ALA A 247 -14.93 0.48 -15.93
C ALA A 247 -15.93 -0.66 -15.68
N ALA A 248 -16.44 -0.80 -14.45
CA ALA A 248 -17.50 -1.75 -14.12
C ALA A 248 -18.81 -1.42 -14.86
N LEU A 249 -19.20 -0.14 -14.95
CA LEU A 249 -20.37 0.29 -15.72
C LEU A 249 -20.24 -0.04 -17.20
N VAL A 250 -19.05 0.08 -17.79
CA VAL A 250 -18.79 -0.33 -19.17
C VAL A 250 -19.05 -1.83 -19.35
N VAL A 251 -18.52 -2.67 -18.46
CA VAL A 251 -18.71 -4.13 -18.59
C VAL A 251 -20.16 -4.58 -18.32
N ILE A 252 -20.86 -3.92 -17.37
CA ILE A 252 -22.29 -4.17 -17.12
C ILE A 252 -23.09 -3.85 -18.38
N LYS A 253 -22.86 -2.69 -18.99
CA LYS A 253 -23.51 -2.30 -20.25
C LYS A 253 -23.33 -3.37 -21.30
N GLU A 254 -22.11 -3.85 -21.48
CA GLU A 254 -21.76 -4.81 -22.52
C GLU A 254 -22.33 -6.20 -22.26
N ALA A 255 -22.26 -6.68 -21.02
CA ALA A 255 -22.70 -8.03 -20.66
C ALA A 255 -24.24 -8.16 -20.57
N PHE A 256 -24.92 -7.13 -20.07
CA PHE A 256 -26.34 -7.21 -19.73
C PHE A 256 -27.25 -6.30 -20.54
N LEU A 257 -26.76 -5.17 -21.08
CA LEU A 257 -27.58 -4.16 -21.75
C LEU A 257 -27.32 -4.07 -23.26
N ALA A 258 -26.42 -4.89 -23.83
CA ALA A 258 -25.98 -4.83 -25.22
C ALA A 258 -27.12 -4.92 -26.24
N LYS A 259 -28.25 -5.62 -25.94
CA LYS A 259 -29.42 -5.73 -26.81
C LYS A 259 -30.20 -4.41 -26.91
N ARG A 260 -30.14 -3.55 -25.88
CA ARG A 260 -30.86 -2.27 -25.83
C ARG A 260 -30.03 -1.08 -26.31
N TRP A 261 -28.74 -1.18 -26.19
CA TRP A 261 -27.81 -0.09 -26.45
C TRP A 261 -26.77 -0.60 -27.44
N ALA A 262 -26.88 -0.17 -28.68
CA ALA A 262 -25.94 -0.60 -29.73
C ALA A 262 -24.50 -0.50 -29.25
N PRO A 263 -23.66 -1.52 -29.50
CA PRO A 263 -22.31 -1.58 -29.00
C PRO A 263 -21.43 -0.57 -29.72
N HIS A 264 -21.27 0.62 -29.14
CA HIS A 264 -20.30 1.58 -29.65
C HIS A 264 -18.93 1.25 -29.06
N ARG A 265 -18.26 0.29 -29.69
CA ARG A 265 -16.96 -0.23 -29.28
C ARG A 265 -15.90 0.86 -29.06
N ALA A 266 -15.92 1.88 -29.90
CA ALA A 266 -14.98 3.01 -29.81
C ALA A 266 -15.14 3.80 -28.51
N VAL A 267 -16.38 4.08 -28.07
CA VAL A 267 -16.62 4.84 -26.84
C VAL A 267 -16.31 4.02 -25.61
N SER A 268 -16.73 2.75 -25.58
CA SER A 268 -16.35 1.84 -24.50
C SER A 268 -14.83 1.75 -24.36
N LEU A 269 -14.13 1.65 -25.48
CA LEU A 269 -12.67 1.61 -25.49
C LEU A 269 -12.07 2.94 -25.01
N ALA A 270 -12.57 4.08 -25.48
CA ALA A 270 -12.10 5.41 -25.05
C ALA A 270 -12.32 5.63 -23.54
N THR A 271 -13.50 5.22 -23.02
CA THR A 271 -13.77 5.26 -21.57
C THR A 271 -12.80 4.38 -20.79
N LEU A 272 -12.52 3.16 -21.26
CA LEU A 272 -11.56 2.27 -20.62
C LEU A 272 -10.13 2.82 -20.66
N VAL A 273 -9.73 3.42 -21.78
CA VAL A 273 -8.42 4.08 -21.88
C VAL A 273 -8.33 5.22 -20.88
N PHE A 274 -9.36 6.05 -20.78
CA PHE A 274 -9.42 7.12 -19.78
C PHE A 274 -9.31 6.57 -18.35
N CYS A 275 -10.11 5.55 -18.00
CA CYS A 275 -10.04 4.91 -16.68
C CYS A 275 -8.65 4.32 -16.40
N ALA A 276 -8.04 3.66 -17.40
CA ALA A 276 -6.72 3.06 -17.25
C ALA A 276 -5.61 4.11 -17.07
N VAL A 277 -5.64 5.20 -17.83
CA VAL A 277 -4.68 6.31 -17.71
C VAL A 277 -4.84 7.00 -16.34
N THR A 278 -6.08 7.25 -15.91
CA THR A 278 -6.35 7.82 -14.59
C THR A 278 -5.87 6.91 -13.47
N ALA A 279 -6.21 5.62 -13.51
CA ALA A 279 -5.81 4.66 -12.48
C ALA A 279 -4.27 4.47 -12.43
N PHE A 280 -3.62 4.35 -13.59
CA PHE A 280 -2.17 4.24 -13.69
C PHE A 280 -1.47 5.52 -13.22
N GLY A 281 -1.98 6.67 -13.65
CA GLY A 281 -1.43 7.97 -13.28
C GLY A 281 -1.51 8.20 -11.76
N THR A 282 -2.70 8.02 -11.18
CA THR A 282 -2.91 8.18 -9.73
C THR A 282 -2.09 7.17 -8.91
N TYR A 283 -1.89 5.96 -9.40
CA TYR A 283 -1.05 4.98 -8.72
C TYR A 283 0.40 5.45 -8.55
N TYR A 284 0.94 6.15 -9.54
CA TYR A 284 2.28 6.73 -9.50
C TYR A 284 2.28 8.25 -9.24
N HIS A 285 1.20 8.77 -8.63
CA HIS A 285 1.06 10.19 -8.30
C HIS A 285 1.38 11.11 -9.49
N PHE A 286 1.01 10.69 -10.70
CA PHE A 286 1.33 11.38 -11.97
C PHE A 286 2.80 11.74 -12.15
N GLY A 287 3.72 11.00 -11.51
CA GLY A 287 5.15 11.26 -11.53
C GLY A 287 5.60 12.44 -10.67
N MET A 288 4.75 12.90 -9.75
CA MET A 288 5.13 13.96 -8.79
C MET A 288 6.05 13.41 -7.70
N PRO A 289 7.08 14.15 -7.29
CA PRO A 289 7.97 13.76 -6.20
C PRO A 289 7.26 13.79 -4.84
N GLN A 290 7.29 12.69 -4.10
CA GLN A 290 6.62 12.56 -2.79
C GLN A 290 7.59 12.61 -1.61
N PHE A 291 8.85 12.33 -1.83
CA PHE A 291 9.87 12.25 -0.78
C PHE A 291 10.75 13.49 -0.76
N PHE A 292 11.57 13.63 0.26
CA PHE A 292 12.48 14.75 0.42
C PHE A 292 13.93 14.26 0.56
N ASP A 293 14.83 14.88 -0.21
CA ASP A 293 16.28 14.67 -0.10
C ASP A 293 16.86 15.78 0.79
N GLN A 294 17.21 15.44 2.02
CA GLN A 294 17.72 16.38 3.01
C GLN A 294 19.06 16.97 2.60
N ALA A 295 19.93 16.17 1.94
CA ALA A 295 21.24 16.65 1.49
C ALA A 295 21.14 17.76 0.44
N LYS A 296 20.07 17.75 -0.35
CA LYS A 296 19.85 18.69 -1.46
C LYS A 296 18.78 19.73 -1.18
N GLY A 297 18.05 19.59 -0.08
CA GLY A 297 16.95 20.48 0.26
C GLY A 297 15.82 20.49 -0.79
N ARG A 298 15.57 19.36 -1.48
CA ARG A 298 14.55 19.28 -2.55
C ARG A 298 13.76 17.99 -2.53
N ARG A 299 12.56 18.04 -3.13
CA ARG A 299 11.76 16.85 -3.33
C ARG A 299 12.38 15.86 -4.31
N THR A 300 12.16 14.56 -4.07
CA THR A 300 12.66 13.45 -4.88
C THR A 300 11.56 12.40 -5.08
N LEU A 301 11.66 11.64 -6.17
CA LEU A 301 10.82 10.46 -6.44
C LEU A 301 11.32 9.21 -5.71
N VAL A 302 12.54 9.25 -5.19
CA VAL A 302 13.18 8.09 -4.57
C VAL A 302 12.72 7.92 -3.13
N HIS A 303 12.12 6.78 -2.81
CA HIS A 303 11.79 6.41 -1.44
C HIS A 303 13.05 5.86 -0.73
N THR A 304 13.87 6.76 -0.21
CA THR A 304 15.16 6.42 0.41
C THR A 304 14.99 5.48 1.60
N TRP A 305 13.89 5.58 2.36
CA TRP A 305 13.57 4.67 3.47
C TRP A 305 13.50 3.20 3.02
N ASP A 306 12.73 2.89 1.98
CA ASP A 306 12.65 1.53 1.44
C ASP A 306 13.98 1.09 0.81
N MET A 307 14.59 1.96 -0.01
CA MET A 307 15.86 1.66 -0.65
C MET A 307 16.98 1.34 0.35
N ARG A 308 17.01 2.03 1.47
CA ARG A 308 17.96 1.79 2.57
C ARG A 308 17.80 0.40 3.20
N HIS A 309 16.63 -0.22 3.12
CA HIS A 309 16.42 -1.58 3.60
C HIS A 309 16.78 -2.64 2.56
N TYR A 310 16.46 -2.40 1.30
CA TYR A 310 16.64 -3.41 0.25
C TYR A 310 18.01 -3.37 -0.42
N TYR A 311 18.50 -2.19 -0.75
CA TYR A 311 19.77 -2.05 -1.45
C TYR A 311 20.98 -2.58 -0.67
N PRO A 312 21.21 -2.25 0.62
CA PRO A 312 22.33 -2.81 1.37
C PRO A 312 22.22 -4.31 1.56
N VAL A 313 21.02 -4.83 1.84
CA VAL A 313 20.81 -6.27 1.98
C VAL A 313 21.15 -7.00 0.68
N ALA A 314 20.76 -6.47 -0.47
CA ALA A 314 21.12 -7.04 -1.76
C ALA A 314 22.64 -7.01 -1.99
N LYS A 315 23.26 -5.84 -1.84
CA LYS A 315 24.68 -5.62 -2.18
C LYS A 315 25.66 -6.30 -1.24
N TYR A 316 25.33 -6.36 0.06
CA TYR A 316 26.21 -6.80 1.13
C TYR A 316 25.69 -8.05 1.86
N PHE A 317 24.85 -8.86 1.20
CA PHE A 317 24.23 -10.02 1.86
C PHE A 317 25.24 -10.99 2.45
N ARG A 318 26.41 -11.18 1.85
CA ARG A 318 27.45 -12.08 2.35
C ARG A 318 27.96 -11.66 3.73
N GLU A 319 28.08 -10.38 3.97
CA GLU A 319 28.53 -9.77 5.21
C GLU A 319 27.39 -9.55 6.21
N LEU A 320 26.27 -8.99 5.74
CA LEU A 320 25.13 -8.60 6.57
C LEU A 320 24.26 -9.78 7.02
N ARG A 321 24.11 -10.79 6.17
CA ARG A 321 23.14 -11.87 6.40
C ARG A 321 21.73 -11.30 6.63
N PHE A 322 20.90 -11.97 7.46
CA PHE A 322 19.58 -11.48 7.86
C PHE A 322 19.60 -10.71 9.19
N ASP A 323 20.69 -10.72 9.92
CA ASP A 323 20.83 -10.16 11.27
C ASP A 323 21.65 -8.87 11.35
N GLY A 324 22.51 -8.60 10.37
CA GLY A 324 23.58 -7.61 10.52
C GLY A 324 23.24 -6.21 10.02
N LEU A 325 22.11 -6.00 9.30
CA LEU A 325 21.83 -4.71 8.64
C LEU A 325 21.91 -3.53 9.60
N TYR A 326 21.19 -3.57 10.71
CA TYR A 326 21.11 -2.42 11.63
C TYR A 326 22.35 -2.25 12.48
N LEU A 327 22.97 -3.36 12.90
CA LEU A 327 24.26 -3.29 13.62
C LEU A 327 25.37 -2.68 12.74
N ALA A 328 25.47 -3.11 11.48
CA ALA A 328 26.45 -2.55 10.55
C ALA A 328 26.12 -1.10 10.19
N SER A 329 24.83 -0.77 10.02
CA SER A 329 24.39 0.61 9.75
C SER A 329 24.71 1.57 10.90
N LEU A 330 24.49 1.15 12.15
CA LEU A 330 24.88 1.93 13.33
C LEU A 330 26.40 2.10 13.40
N ALA A 331 27.16 1.02 13.20
CA ALA A 331 28.62 1.08 13.18
C ALA A 331 29.14 2.04 12.09
N ALA A 332 28.55 2.00 10.89
CA ALA A 332 28.90 2.91 9.80
C ALA A 332 28.50 4.36 10.08
N TYR A 333 27.35 4.58 10.72
CA TYR A 333 26.91 5.92 11.15
C TYR A 333 27.87 6.55 12.14
N ILE A 334 28.30 5.81 13.17
CA ILE A 334 29.29 6.24 14.14
C ILE A 334 30.61 6.60 13.44
N ASP A 335 31.09 5.72 12.55
CA ASP A 335 32.34 5.97 11.82
C ASP A 335 32.26 7.16 10.83
N ASN A 336 31.07 7.54 10.39
CA ASN A 336 30.84 8.62 9.44
C ASN A 336 30.46 9.95 10.11
N THR A 337 30.14 9.96 11.42
CA THR A 337 29.65 11.15 12.13
C THR A 337 30.74 11.69 13.06
N PRO A 338 31.51 12.72 12.64
CA PRO A 338 32.49 13.35 13.54
C PRO A 338 31.82 13.88 14.81
N GLY A 339 32.40 13.57 15.98
CA GLY A 339 31.87 14.02 17.25
C GLY A 339 30.78 13.14 17.87
N PHE A 340 30.40 12.02 17.26
CA PHE A 340 29.52 11.04 17.89
C PHE A 340 30.21 10.43 19.14
N ARG A 341 29.57 10.56 20.28
CA ARG A 341 30.14 10.14 21.57
C ARG A 341 29.50 8.81 22.01
N PRO A 342 30.18 7.99 22.80
CA PRO A 342 29.61 6.77 23.38
C PRO A 342 28.30 7.01 24.17
N ALA A 343 28.16 8.19 24.81
CA ALA A 343 26.95 8.56 25.53
C ALA A 343 25.72 8.71 24.57
N ASP A 344 25.94 9.09 23.32
CA ASP A 344 24.87 9.31 22.35
C ASP A 344 24.22 7.98 21.97
N LEU A 345 24.88 6.83 22.16
CA LEU A 345 24.32 5.49 21.95
C LEU A 345 23.08 5.21 22.83
N ALA A 346 22.95 5.83 23.98
CA ALA A 346 21.80 5.65 24.86
C ALA A 346 20.50 6.16 24.22
N HIS A 347 20.60 7.11 23.28
CA HIS A 347 19.47 7.72 22.60
C HIS A 347 19.14 7.03 21.26
N VAL A 348 20.00 6.13 20.79
CA VAL A 348 19.75 5.35 19.57
C VAL A 348 18.93 4.11 19.90
N ARG A 349 17.81 3.93 19.22
CA ARG A 349 17.01 2.70 19.31
C ARG A 349 17.07 1.96 17.98
N LEU A 350 17.24 0.65 18.04
CA LEU A 350 17.24 -0.21 16.87
C LEU A 350 16.59 -1.57 17.20
N ARG A 351 16.03 -2.17 16.18
CA ARG A 351 15.49 -3.53 16.31
C ARG A 351 16.58 -4.56 16.10
N ASP A 352 16.74 -5.45 17.05
CA ASP A 352 17.59 -6.63 16.85
C ASP A 352 16.91 -7.61 15.88
N LEU A 353 17.50 -7.80 14.71
CA LEU A 353 16.90 -8.61 13.66
C LEU A 353 16.95 -10.13 13.94
N ARG A 354 17.56 -10.55 15.05
CA ARG A 354 17.63 -11.97 15.49
C ARG A 354 16.41 -12.41 16.28
N ASP A 355 15.80 -11.49 17.06
CA ASP A 355 14.65 -11.79 17.92
C ASP A 355 13.49 -10.79 17.73
N ALA A 356 13.68 -9.76 16.91
CA ALA A 356 12.77 -8.65 16.67
C ALA A 356 12.52 -7.74 17.90
N GLU A 357 13.34 -7.83 18.95
CA GLU A 357 13.22 -6.98 20.13
C GLU A 357 13.89 -5.63 19.90
N MET A 358 13.35 -4.60 20.54
CA MET A 358 13.92 -3.25 20.52
C MET A 358 15.08 -3.14 21.52
N ARG A 359 16.21 -2.64 21.05
CA ARG A 359 17.42 -2.44 21.84
C ARG A 359 17.89 -1.00 21.75
N THR A 360 18.61 -0.56 22.78
CA THR A 360 19.37 0.70 22.72
C THR A 360 20.74 0.48 22.08
N GLY A 361 21.31 1.52 21.52
CA GLY A 361 22.67 1.47 20.99
C GLY A 361 23.71 1.03 22.02
N THR A 362 23.51 1.38 23.29
CA THR A 362 24.38 0.96 24.42
C THR A 362 24.35 -0.56 24.61
N GLU A 363 23.15 -1.19 24.56
CA GLU A 363 23.01 -2.65 24.73
C GLU A 363 23.68 -3.44 23.61
N VAL A 364 23.76 -2.88 22.40
CA VAL A 364 24.39 -3.54 21.24
C VAL A 364 25.85 -3.10 21.01
N ALA A 365 26.38 -2.15 21.77
CA ALA A 365 27.72 -1.58 21.56
C ALA A 365 28.83 -2.65 21.44
N GLY A 366 28.79 -3.69 22.29
CA GLY A 366 29.74 -4.79 22.27
C GLY A 366 29.70 -5.64 20.98
N GLN A 367 28.62 -5.56 20.18
CA GLN A 367 28.46 -6.34 18.95
C GLN A 367 28.99 -5.61 17.70
N LEU A 368 29.25 -4.29 17.80
CA LEU A 368 29.64 -3.46 16.65
C LEU A 368 31.02 -3.85 16.09
N ALA A 369 31.96 -4.27 16.93
CA ALA A 369 33.25 -4.77 16.47
C ALA A 369 33.11 -6.08 15.70
N GLY A 370 32.26 -7.00 16.20
CA GLY A 370 31.99 -8.28 15.55
C GLY A 370 31.32 -8.14 14.18
N ILE A 371 30.38 -7.18 14.01
CA ILE A 371 29.77 -6.96 12.70
C ILE A 371 30.77 -6.35 11.70
N ARG A 372 31.63 -5.40 12.14
CA ARG A 372 32.70 -4.86 11.27
C ARG A 372 33.65 -5.95 10.81
N ALA A 373 34.01 -6.91 11.65
CA ALA A 373 34.91 -8.02 11.33
C ALA A 373 34.37 -8.97 10.25
N ARG A 374 33.05 -8.91 9.93
CA ARG A 374 32.48 -9.66 8.80
C ARG A 374 32.88 -9.07 7.44
N PHE A 375 33.38 -7.82 7.41
CA PHE A 375 33.79 -7.13 6.18
C PHE A 375 35.31 -7.13 6.05
N SER A 376 35.80 -7.23 4.81
CA SER A 376 37.18 -6.82 4.54
C SER A 376 37.31 -5.29 4.68
N PRO A 377 38.52 -4.75 4.94
CA PRO A 377 38.71 -3.30 5.08
C PRO A 377 38.17 -2.49 3.90
N ALA A 378 38.44 -2.94 2.67
CA ALA A 378 37.96 -2.27 1.46
C ALA A 378 36.42 -2.34 1.36
N ARG A 379 35.84 -3.48 1.70
CA ARG A 379 34.40 -3.69 1.67
C ARG A 379 33.65 -2.89 2.75
N TRP A 380 34.29 -2.73 3.92
CA TRP A 380 33.78 -1.85 4.99
C TRP A 380 33.77 -0.38 4.57
N GLN A 381 34.82 0.10 3.92
CA GLN A 381 34.87 1.47 3.41
C GLN A 381 33.80 1.70 2.33
N GLU A 382 33.56 0.71 1.47
CA GLU A 382 32.47 0.77 0.47
C GLU A 382 31.10 0.85 1.15
N PHE A 383 30.84 -0.01 2.14
CA PHE A 383 29.61 0.00 2.92
C PHE A 383 29.40 1.34 3.65
N ARG A 384 30.44 1.86 4.28
CA ARG A 384 30.37 3.18 4.94
C ARG A 384 29.99 4.31 3.98
N ARG A 385 30.55 4.32 2.77
CA ARG A 385 30.19 5.32 1.75
C ARG A 385 28.73 5.20 1.33
N ASP A 386 28.25 4.00 1.11
CA ASP A 386 26.86 3.76 0.76
C ASP A 386 25.92 4.17 1.89
N MET A 387 26.25 3.85 3.14
CA MET A 387 25.44 4.25 4.30
C MET A 387 25.48 5.76 4.52
N LYS A 388 26.62 6.41 4.21
CA LYS A 388 26.69 7.88 4.25
C LYS A 388 25.72 8.52 3.27
N TYR A 389 25.63 7.99 2.03
CA TYR A 389 24.64 8.48 1.07
C TYR A 389 23.22 8.45 1.67
N PHE A 390 22.82 7.32 2.26
CA PHE A 390 21.49 7.21 2.87
C PHE A 390 21.30 8.12 4.08
N SER A 391 22.28 8.24 4.96
CA SER A 391 22.17 9.13 6.11
C SER A 391 22.13 10.62 5.74
N ASP A 392 22.85 11.01 4.70
CA ASP A 392 22.84 12.40 4.21
C ASP A 392 21.47 12.70 3.53
N THR A 393 20.98 11.77 2.69
CA THR A 393 19.73 11.97 1.94
C THR A 393 18.49 11.94 2.85
N MET A 394 18.47 11.08 3.86
CA MET A 394 17.34 10.95 4.80
C MET A 394 17.42 11.96 5.95
N GLY A 395 18.61 12.46 6.26
CA GLY A 395 18.91 13.10 7.52
C GLY A 395 19.19 12.08 8.64
N GLY A 396 19.99 12.50 9.63
CA GLY A 396 20.47 11.60 10.68
C GLY A 396 19.36 10.97 11.51
N GLN A 397 18.31 11.72 11.82
CA GLN A 397 17.18 11.22 12.64
C GLN A 397 16.38 10.13 11.91
N ASP A 398 15.94 10.38 10.68
CA ASP A 398 15.20 9.40 9.89
C ASP A 398 16.05 8.18 9.57
N TYR A 399 17.34 8.36 9.31
CA TYR A 399 18.26 7.26 9.13
C TYR A 399 18.33 6.37 10.38
N LEU A 400 18.49 6.93 11.56
CA LEU A 400 18.48 6.18 12.82
C LEU A 400 17.10 5.59 13.12
N GLY A 401 16.04 6.36 12.89
CA GLY A 401 14.64 5.92 13.02
C GLY A 401 14.33 4.68 12.17
N SER A 402 14.88 4.61 10.96
CA SER A 402 14.71 3.47 10.06
C SER A 402 15.27 2.14 10.60
N MET A 403 16.15 2.17 11.60
CA MET A 403 16.67 0.96 12.26
C MET A 403 15.66 0.31 13.21
N GLN A 404 14.52 0.95 13.45
CA GLN A 404 13.45 0.41 14.29
C GLN A 404 12.49 -0.50 13.48
N ASP A 405 12.58 -0.48 12.16
CA ASP A 405 11.79 -1.33 11.28
C ASP A 405 12.20 -2.81 11.37
N HIS A 406 11.41 -3.68 10.74
CA HIS A 406 11.63 -5.14 10.76
C HIS A 406 12.75 -5.62 9.81
N GLY A 407 13.39 -4.72 9.07
CA GLY A 407 14.46 -5.01 8.11
C GLY A 407 13.98 -5.75 6.86
N GLY A 408 14.91 -6.11 5.98
CA GLY A 408 14.60 -6.84 4.75
C GLY A 408 14.20 -8.31 5.03
N ASN A 409 12.98 -8.71 4.64
CA ASN A 409 12.44 -10.07 4.81
C ASN A 409 12.44 -10.85 3.49
N ALA A 410 13.22 -10.40 2.51
CA ALA A 410 13.31 -11.01 1.21
C ALA A 410 13.89 -12.44 1.29
N THR A 411 13.39 -13.32 0.43
CA THR A 411 13.91 -14.69 0.34
C THR A 411 15.32 -14.69 -0.26
N PRO A 412 16.09 -15.79 -0.10
CA PRO A 412 17.37 -15.94 -0.79
C PRO A 412 17.27 -15.83 -2.31
N VAL A 413 16.14 -16.21 -2.90
CA VAL A 413 15.90 -16.09 -4.35
C VAL A 413 15.76 -14.63 -4.78
N TRP A 414 15.12 -13.77 -3.99
CA TRP A 414 15.09 -12.34 -4.26
C TRP A 414 16.49 -11.70 -4.21
N ILE A 415 17.30 -12.14 -3.23
CA ILE A 415 18.66 -11.60 -3.05
C ILE A 415 19.53 -11.87 -4.29
N LEU A 416 19.33 -12.99 -4.97
CA LEU A 416 20.16 -13.39 -6.11
C LEU A 416 20.18 -12.36 -7.25
N PRO A 417 19.06 -11.99 -7.92
CA PRO A 417 19.06 -10.99 -8.96
C PRO A 417 19.47 -9.60 -8.42
N ALA A 418 19.01 -9.24 -7.24
CA ALA A 418 19.36 -7.98 -6.60
C ALA A 418 20.87 -7.86 -6.35
N TYR A 419 21.52 -8.93 -5.83
CA TYR A 419 22.97 -8.99 -5.65
C TYR A 419 23.72 -8.85 -6.98
N LEU A 420 23.31 -9.57 -8.01
CA LEU A 420 23.95 -9.52 -9.33
C LEU A 420 23.88 -8.13 -9.94
N ILE A 421 22.80 -7.41 -9.74
CA ILE A 421 22.62 -6.04 -10.21
C ILE A 421 23.48 -5.07 -9.39
N PHE A 422 23.36 -5.10 -8.06
CA PHE A 422 23.87 -4.04 -7.18
C PHE A 422 25.29 -4.26 -6.66
N LYS A 423 25.86 -5.46 -6.74
CA LYS A 423 27.17 -5.79 -6.13
C LYS A 423 28.30 -4.82 -6.46
N ASN A 424 28.25 -4.20 -7.63
CA ASN A 424 29.27 -3.26 -8.11
C ASN A 424 28.77 -1.80 -8.20
N TRP A 425 27.52 -1.51 -7.82
CA TRP A 425 26.96 -0.18 -7.90
C TRP A 425 27.19 0.58 -6.59
N PRO A 426 27.82 1.76 -6.59
CA PRO A 426 27.83 2.63 -5.42
C PRO A 426 26.45 3.23 -5.20
N ALA A 427 26.07 3.46 -3.95
CA ALA A 427 24.87 4.25 -3.66
C ALA A 427 25.08 5.68 -4.11
N SER A 428 24.24 6.13 -5.02
CA SER A 428 24.21 7.47 -5.58
C SER A 428 22.81 7.78 -6.09
N GLU A 429 22.49 9.04 -6.32
CA GLU A 429 21.18 9.41 -6.87
C GLU A 429 20.85 8.66 -8.16
N LEU A 430 21.82 8.55 -9.08
CA LEU A 430 21.61 7.85 -10.34
C LEU A 430 21.36 6.37 -10.14
N SER A 431 22.21 5.68 -9.38
CA SER A 431 22.10 4.22 -9.18
C SER A 431 20.81 3.86 -8.42
N ILE A 432 20.43 4.63 -7.42
CA ILE A 432 19.22 4.39 -6.64
C ILE A 432 17.96 4.73 -7.46
N SER A 433 17.99 5.80 -8.28
CA SER A 433 16.89 6.12 -9.21
C SER A 433 16.72 5.03 -10.27
N LEU A 434 17.79 4.54 -10.87
CA LEU A 434 17.73 3.43 -11.83
C LEU A 434 17.22 2.14 -11.18
N ALA A 435 17.65 1.86 -9.95
CA ALA A 435 17.12 0.73 -9.18
C ALA A 435 15.60 0.86 -8.95
N GLY A 436 15.12 2.07 -8.65
CA GLY A 436 13.69 2.35 -8.46
C GLY A 436 12.85 2.22 -9.72
N LEU A 437 13.44 2.46 -10.90
CA LEU A 437 12.73 2.31 -12.19
C LEU A 437 12.57 0.86 -12.65
N ILE A 438 13.23 -0.11 -12.04
CA ILE A 438 13.12 -1.52 -12.43
C ILE A 438 11.65 -2.00 -12.34
N ASP A 439 10.97 -1.73 -11.24
CA ASP A 439 9.60 -2.19 -11.04
C ASP A 439 8.60 -1.57 -12.05
N PRO A 440 8.55 -0.24 -12.27
CA PRO A 440 7.71 0.34 -13.32
C PRO A 440 7.96 -0.22 -14.72
N VAL A 441 9.23 -0.45 -15.08
CA VAL A 441 9.57 -1.04 -16.38
C VAL A 441 9.06 -2.48 -16.49
N LEU A 442 9.20 -3.29 -15.45
CA LEU A 442 8.68 -4.66 -15.41
C LEU A 442 7.15 -4.69 -15.49
N VAL A 443 6.46 -3.77 -14.82
CA VAL A 443 4.99 -3.64 -14.87
C VAL A 443 4.52 -3.24 -16.27
N LEU A 444 5.18 -2.28 -16.92
CA LEU A 444 4.86 -1.91 -18.31
C LEU A 444 5.09 -3.08 -19.27
N LEU A 445 6.17 -3.84 -19.09
CA LEU A 445 6.43 -5.07 -19.85
C LEU A 445 5.31 -6.08 -19.65
N LEU A 446 4.85 -6.28 -18.39
CA LEU A 446 3.73 -7.16 -18.10
C LEU A 446 2.47 -6.73 -18.85
N PHE A 447 2.09 -5.45 -18.80
CA PHE A 447 0.91 -4.95 -19.50
C PHE A 447 1.02 -5.12 -21.03
N PHE A 448 2.20 -4.90 -21.59
CA PHE A 448 2.46 -5.18 -22.99
C PHE A 448 2.24 -6.67 -23.35
N VAL A 449 2.74 -7.60 -22.52
CA VAL A 449 2.56 -9.03 -22.76
C VAL A 449 1.11 -9.46 -22.56
N ILE A 450 0.39 -8.88 -21.59
CA ILE A 450 -1.06 -9.10 -21.42
C ILE A 450 -1.81 -8.62 -22.65
N TRP A 451 -1.51 -7.41 -23.15
CA TRP A 451 -2.09 -6.91 -24.38
C TRP A 451 -1.89 -7.88 -25.56
N ARG A 452 -0.66 -8.35 -25.75
CA ARG A 452 -0.32 -9.30 -26.84
C ARG A 452 -0.95 -10.68 -26.66
N THR A 453 -1.42 -11.04 -25.46
CA THR A 453 -1.98 -12.36 -25.14
C THR A 453 -3.51 -12.35 -25.08
N TYR A 454 -4.09 -11.37 -24.44
CA TYR A 454 -5.52 -11.26 -24.15
C TYR A 454 -6.22 -10.13 -24.93
N GLY A 455 -5.47 -9.28 -25.61
CA GLY A 455 -5.98 -8.11 -26.34
C GLY A 455 -6.05 -6.85 -25.48
N MET A 456 -6.18 -5.69 -26.19
CA MET A 456 -6.15 -4.34 -25.58
C MET A 456 -7.19 -4.19 -24.48
N ARG A 457 -8.41 -4.65 -24.70
CA ARG A 457 -9.53 -4.44 -23.80
C ARG A 457 -9.33 -5.10 -22.44
N ILE A 458 -8.90 -6.37 -22.41
CA ILE A 458 -8.57 -7.08 -21.17
C ILE A 458 -7.42 -6.39 -20.46
N MET A 459 -6.39 -5.99 -21.19
CA MET A 459 -5.26 -5.27 -20.62
C MET A 459 -5.71 -3.97 -19.94
N LEU A 460 -6.62 -3.19 -20.54
CA LEU A 460 -7.14 -1.96 -19.94
C LEU A 460 -7.90 -2.23 -18.62
N TYR A 461 -8.73 -3.27 -18.54
CA TYR A 461 -9.36 -3.67 -17.28
C TYR A 461 -8.32 -4.06 -16.22
N VAL A 462 -7.30 -4.81 -16.61
CA VAL A 462 -6.18 -5.17 -15.71
C VAL A 462 -5.48 -3.92 -15.18
N VAL A 463 -5.17 -2.95 -16.04
CA VAL A 463 -4.53 -1.69 -15.65
C VAL A 463 -5.42 -0.87 -14.72
N VAL A 464 -6.75 -0.81 -14.98
CA VAL A 464 -7.70 -0.11 -14.10
C VAL A 464 -7.68 -0.72 -12.70
N ILE A 465 -7.82 -2.03 -12.58
CA ILE A 465 -7.84 -2.70 -11.27
C ILE A 465 -6.46 -2.58 -10.60
N TRP A 466 -5.36 -2.69 -11.35
CA TRP A 466 -4.01 -2.51 -10.82
C TRP A 466 -3.82 -1.12 -10.21
N GLY A 467 -4.23 -0.07 -10.88
CA GLY A 467 -4.06 1.30 -10.41
C GLY A 467 -5.12 1.74 -9.39
N ALA A 468 -6.33 1.17 -9.46
CA ALA A 468 -7.43 1.50 -8.53
C ALA A 468 -7.35 0.75 -7.20
N THR A 469 -6.55 -0.31 -7.11
CA THR A 469 -6.42 -1.12 -5.90
C THR A 469 -5.40 -0.49 -4.96
N ASP A 470 -5.82 -0.11 -3.77
CA ASP A 470 -4.97 0.53 -2.77
C ASP A 470 -4.64 -0.40 -1.58
N PHE A 471 -4.55 -1.72 -1.81
CA PHE A 471 -3.93 -2.64 -0.85
C PHE A 471 -2.46 -2.32 -0.62
N TYR A 472 -1.97 -1.31 -1.30
CA TYR A 472 -0.59 -1.00 -1.42
C TYR A 472 -0.30 0.44 -1.00
N ASN A 473 0.07 0.64 0.26
CA ASN A 473 0.61 1.91 0.74
C ASN A 473 2.13 2.05 0.50
N PHE A 474 2.82 0.95 0.16
CA PHE A 474 4.26 0.95 -0.05
C PHE A 474 4.55 0.64 -1.52
N GLY A 475 5.07 1.61 -2.30
CA GLY A 475 5.54 1.42 -3.65
C GLY A 475 4.57 1.77 -4.77
N SER A 476 3.49 2.48 -4.44
CA SER A 476 2.74 3.26 -5.43
C SER A 476 3.55 4.48 -5.92
N ASN A 477 4.85 4.49 -5.68
CA ASN A 477 5.76 5.55 -6.05
C ASN A 477 6.57 5.14 -7.27
N LEU A 478 6.80 6.04 -8.21
CA LEU A 478 7.48 5.75 -9.46
C LEU A 478 8.89 5.16 -9.25
N MET A 479 9.62 5.64 -8.25
CA MET A 479 10.93 5.14 -7.84
C MET A 479 10.91 4.72 -6.36
N GLY A 480 9.81 4.09 -5.92
CA GLY A 480 9.56 3.82 -4.51
C GLY A 480 10.50 2.77 -3.92
N SER A 481 10.81 1.73 -4.67
CA SER A 481 11.67 0.63 -4.21
C SER A 481 12.22 -0.14 -5.40
N THR A 482 12.91 -1.23 -5.16
CA THR A 482 13.47 -2.08 -6.21
C THR A 482 13.06 -3.54 -6.02
N LEU A 483 12.68 -4.21 -7.12
CA LEU A 483 12.27 -5.62 -7.14
C LEU A 483 11.19 -5.96 -6.09
N ARG A 484 10.23 -5.04 -5.93
CA ARG A 484 9.07 -5.23 -5.05
C ARG A 484 7.89 -5.88 -5.78
N GLN A 485 7.79 -5.63 -7.09
CA GLN A 485 6.69 -6.10 -7.94
C GLN A 485 7.08 -7.23 -8.89
N ASP A 486 8.33 -7.68 -8.88
CA ASP A 486 8.88 -8.73 -9.75
C ASP A 486 8.09 -10.05 -9.64
N TRP A 487 7.65 -10.43 -8.46
CA TRP A 487 6.82 -11.60 -8.22
C TRP A 487 5.42 -11.48 -8.85
N LEU A 488 4.80 -10.29 -8.82
CA LEU A 488 3.52 -10.01 -9.49
C LEU A 488 3.68 -10.12 -11.01
N VAL A 489 4.77 -9.55 -11.53
CA VAL A 489 5.11 -9.63 -12.94
C VAL A 489 5.33 -11.09 -13.36
N ALA A 490 6.04 -11.86 -12.55
CA ALA A 490 6.26 -13.29 -12.81
C ALA A 490 4.93 -14.08 -12.85
N LEU A 491 4.00 -13.83 -11.92
CA LEU A 491 2.66 -14.43 -11.94
C LEU A 491 1.89 -14.07 -13.22
N GLY A 492 1.88 -12.80 -13.59
CA GLY A 492 1.17 -12.35 -14.79
C GLY A 492 1.80 -12.89 -16.09
N LEU A 493 3.13 -12.88 -16.20
CA LEU A 493 3.84 -13.49 -17.34
C LEU A 493 3.65 -15.01 -17.39
N GLY A 494 3.64 -15.68 -16.23
CA GLY A 494 3.34 -17.11 -16.11
C GLY A 494 1.93 -17.44 -16.61
N THR A 495 0.93 -16.63 -16.23
CA THR A 495 -0.45 -16.71 -16.72
C THR A 495 -0.48 -16.57 -18.25
N CYS A 496 0.19 -15.55 -18.80
CA CYS A 496 0.26 -15.34 -20.25
C CYS A 496 0.98 -16.50 -20.99
N ALA A 497 2.02 -17.05 -20.39
CA ALA A 497 2.74 -18.20 -20.95
C ALA A 497 1.85 -19.45 -21.04
N MET A 498 1.10 -19.76 -19.96
CA MET A 498 0.14 -20.87 -19.95
C MET A 498 -0.98 -20.67 -20.95
N LYS A 499 -1.54 -19.47 -21.05
CA LYS A 499 -2.55 -19.12 -22.06
C LYS A 499 -2.09 -19.38 -23.49
N ARG A 500 -0.79 -19.24 -23.74
CA ARG A 500 -0.14 -19.54 -25.04
C ARG A 500 0.33 -20.99 -25.17
N GLY A 501 -0.09 -21.89 -24.28
CA GLY A 501 0.29 -23.31 -24.29
C GLY A 501 1.72 -23.61 -23.78
N ARG A 502 2.46 -22.59 -23.30
CA ARG A 502 3.82 -22.75 -22.76
C ARG A 502 3.80 -23.13 -21.29
N HIS A 503 3.18 -24.27 -20.96
CA HIS A 503 2.90 -24.64 -19.56
C HIS A 503 4.13 -24.82 -18.70
N PHE A 504 5.23 -25.37 -19.23
CA PHE A 504 6.52 -25.49 -18.52
C PHE A 504 7.04 -24.11 -18.08
N LEU A 505 7.09 -23.15 -19.00
CA LEU A 505 7.51 -21.77 -18.70
C LEU A 505 6.54 -21.09 -17.72
N GLY A 506 5.24 -21.32 -17.88
CA GLY A 506 4.22 -20.82 -16.95
C GLY A 506 4.46 -21.32 -15.54
N GLY A 507 4.70 -22.62 -15.36
CA GLY A 507 5.00 -23.22 -14.06
C GLY A 507 6.31 -22.70 -13.44
N LEU A 508 7.33 -22.51 -14.27
CA LEU A 508 8.61 -21.93 -13.84
C LEU A 508 8.43 -20.50 -13.30
N LEU A 509 7.70 -19.63 -14.02
CA LEU A 509 7.45 -18.25 -13.63
C LEU A 509 6.56 -18.15 -12.38
N MET A 510 5.52 -18.99 -12.27
CA MET A 510 4.68 -19.05 -11.07
C MET A 510 5.47 -19.47 -9.83
N ALA A 511 6.34 -20.48 -9.97
CA ALA A 511 7.20 -20.93 -8.88
C ALA A 511 8.24 -19.87 -8.50
N TYR A 512 8.78 -19.12 -9.47
CA TYR A 512 9.64 -17.97 -9.18
C TYR A 512 8.91 -16.94 -8.29
N GLY A 513 7.68 -16.56 -8.66
CA GLY A 513 6.86 -15.66 -7.83
C GLY A 513 6.66 -16.20 -6.40
N GLY A 514 6.39 -17.51 -6.27
CA GLY A 514 6.26 -18.19 -4.99
C GLY A 514 7.57 -18.29 -4.19
N LEU A 515 8.70 -18.34 -4.85
CA LEU A 515 10.03 -18.32 -4.21
C LEU A 515 10.45 -16.91 -3.77
N ILE A 516 10.01 -15.86 -4.47
CA ILE A 516 10.26 -14.47 -4.07
C ILE A 516 9.43 -14.09 -2.83
N ARG A 517 8.15 -14.47 -2.83
CA ARG A 517 7.20 -14.25 -1.74
C ARG A 517 6.44 -15.55 -1.50
N ALA A 518 6.50 -16.13 -0.33
CA ALA A 518 5.96 -17.48 -0.06
C ALA A 518 4.46 -17.64 -0.44
N PHE A 519 3.64 -16.61 -0.24
CA PHE A 519 2.18 -16.68 -0.45
C PHE A 519 1.77 -17.02 -1.90
N PRO A 520 2.40 -16.48 -2.97
CA PRO A 520 2.07 -16.80 -4.36
C PRO A 520 2.27 -18.27 -4.75
N ALA A 521 2.97 -19.05 -3.94
CA ALA A 521 3.10 -20.50 -4.15
C ALA A 521 1.72 -21.20 -4.24
N MET A 522 0.67 -20.59 -3.68
CA MET A 522 -0.71 -21.09 -3.83
C MET A 522 -1.11 -21.29 -5.30
N ALA A 523 -0.70 -20.40 -6.22
CA ALA A 523 -0.93 -20.58 -7.64
C ALA A 523 -0.32 -21.87 -8.18
N THR A 524 0.89 -22.21 -7.72
CA THR A 524 1.60 -23.43 -8.13
C THR A 524 0.99 -24.70 -7.52
N PHE A 525 0.55 -24.65 -6.25
CA PHE A 525 -0.14 -25.78 -5.62
C PHE A 525 -1.45 -26.12 -6.31
N PHE A 526 -2.15 -25.11 -6.83
CA PHE A 526 -3.40 -25.30 -7.55
C PHE A 526 -3.25 -26.03 -8.90
N PHE A 527 -2.05 -26.20 -9.44
CA PHE A 527 -1.83 -27.11 -10.60
C PHE A 527 -2.18 -28.57 -10.29
N LEU A 528 -2.28 -28.95 -9.03
CA LEU A 528 -2.76 -30.27 -8.63
C LEU A 528 -4.28 -30.45 -8.75
N ALA A 529 -5.06 -29.34 -8.76
CA ALA A 529 -6.52 -29.43 -8.78
C ALA A 529 -7.09 -30.11 -10.03
N PRO A 530 -6.65 -29.82 -11.28
CA PRO A 530 -7.10 -30.53 -12.47
C PRO A 530 -6.79 -32.03 -12.41
N ILE A 531 -5.60 -32.39 -11.92
CA ILE A 531 -5.18 -33.77 -11.74
C ILE A 531 -6.08 -34.47 -10.71
N GLY A 532 -6.36 -33.82 -9.60
CA GLY A 532 -7.26 -34.33 -8.55
C GLY A 532 -8.69 -34.54 -9.08
N TRP A 533 -9.23 -33.58 -9.84
CA TRP A 533 -10.55 -33.71 -10.46
C TRP A 533 -10.60 -34.83 -11.49
N TYR A 534 -9.58 -34.95 -12.33
CA TYR A 534 -9.50 -36.08 -13.27
C TYR A 534 -9.45 -37.43 -12.55
N ALA A 535 -8.64 -37.54 -11.51
CA ALA A 535 -8.54 -38.77 -10.69
C ALA A 535 -9.85 -39.11 -9.99
N PHE A 536 -10.56 -38.09 -9.47
CA PHE A 536 -11.88 -38.24 -8.84
C PHE A 536 -12.94 -38.72 -9.85
N ASP A 537 -13.06 -38.07 -11.01
CA ASP A 537 -14.01 -38.42 -12.07
C ASP A 537 -13.73 -39.83 -12.61
N TYR A 538 -12.46 -40.18 -12.81
CA TYR A 538 -12.04 -41.50 -13.24
C TYR A 538 -12.37 -42.56 -12.19
N TRP A 539 -12.08 -42.31 -10.90
CA TRP A 539 -12.43 -43.23 -9.81
C TRP A 539 -13.94 -43.41 -9.69
N HIS A 540 -14.68 -42.33 -9.78
CA HIS A 540 -16.16 -42.40 -9.71
C HIS A 540 -16.74 -43.28 -10.84
N ALA A 541 -16.21 -43.15 -12.04
CA ALA A 541 -16.69 -43.90 -13.21
C ALA A 541 -16.17 -45.34 -13.28
N ARG A 542 -14.94 -45.60 -12.86
CA ARG A 542 -14.24 -46.87 -13.04
C ARG A 542 -13.96 -47.65 -11.74
N ARG A 543 -14.25 -47.05 -10.59
CA ARG A 543 -13.96 -47.58 -9.25
C ARG A 543 -12.48 -47.99 -9.03
N ARG A 544 -11.58 -47.37 -9.78
CA ARG A 544 -10.11 -47.51 -9.65
C ARG A 544 -9.43 -46.19 -9.98
N LEU A 545 -8.23 -45.97 -9.44
CA LEU A 545 -7.43 -44.77 -9.78
C LEU A 545 -6.87 -44.87 -11.19
N PRO A 546 -6.69 -43.73 -11.89
CA PRO A 546 -6.07 -43.70 -13.20
C PRO A 546 -4.56 -44.06 -13.10
N SER A 547 -4.03 -44.69 -14.14
CA SER A 547 -2.58 -44.89 -14.27
C SER A 547 -1.87 -43.57 -14.58
N LEU A 548 -0.55 -43.50 -14.32
CA LEU A 548 0.26 -42.31 -14.67
C LEU A 548 0.20 -41.98 -16.17
N GLY A 549 0.12 -42.98 -17.04
CA GLY A 549 -0.04 -42.78 -18.49
C GLY A 549 -1.36 -42.06 -18.81
N GLN A 550 -2.46 -42.46 -18.16
CA GLN A 550 -3.77 -41.83 -18.34
C GLN A 550 -3.79 -40.39 -17.80
N VAL A 551 -3.18 -40.15 -16.61
CA VAL A 551 -3.03 -38.79 -16.09
C VAL A 551 -2.20 -37.92 -17.03
N ARG A 552 -1.09 -38.46 -17.56
CA ARG A 552 -0.23 -37.74 -18.51
C ARG A 552 -0.96 -37.37 -19.80
N GLN A 553 -1.82 -38.26 -20.28
CA GLN A 553 -2.62 -38.01 -21.47
C GLN A 553 -3.69 -36.96 -21.24
N ALA A 554 -4.38 -37.02 -20.10
CA ALA A 554 -5.48 -36.12 -19.78
C ALA A 554 -5.00 -34.73 -19.28
N GLU A 555 -4.04 -34.72 -18.37
CA GLU A 555 -3.59 -33.52 -17.64
C GLU A 555 -2.10 -33.22 -17.88
N GLY A 556 -1.61 -33.50 -19.08
CA GLY A 556 -0.21 -33.27 -19.46
C GLY A 556 0.23 -31.79 -19.38
N SER A 557 -0.71 -30.85 -19.49
CA SER A 557 -0.47 -29.42 -19.27
C SER A 557 -0.09 -29.12 -17.81
N ALA A 558 -0.86 -29.65 -16.86
CA ALA A 558 -0.62 -29.48 -15.44
C ALA A 558 0.71 -30.14 -15.02
N LEU A 559 0.98 -31.35 -15.54
CA LEU A 559 2.26 -32.04 -15.27
C LEU A 559 3.46 -31.24 -15.80
N ARG A 560 3.39 -30.68 -17.04
CA ARG A 560 4.47 -29.82 -17.56
C ARG A 560 4.68 -28.57 -16.72
N ALA A 561 3.61 -27.94 -16.21
CA ALA A 561 3.71 -26.79 -15.33
C ALA A 561 4.35 -27.18 -13.99
N LEU A 562 3.97 -28.31 -13.39
CA LEU A 562 4.59 -28.83 -12.17
C LEU A 562 6.07 -29.15 -12.36
N VAL A 563 6.46 -29.73 -13.50
CA VAL A 563 7.87 -29.97 -13.84
C VAL A 563 8.61 -28.65 -13.98
N GLY A 564 8.05 -27.63 -14.65
CA GLY A 564 8.63 -26.30 -14.75
C GLY A 564 8.83 -25.65 -13.37
N ALA A 565 7.82 -25.78 -12.50
CA ALA A 565 7.88 -25.30 -11.12
C ALA A 565 8.98 -26.02 -10.31
N ALA A 566 9.05 -27.34 -10.38
CA ALA A 566 10.07 -28.14 -9.70
C ALA A 566 11.49 -27.78 -10.16
N VAL A 567 11.69 -27.63 -11.47
CA VAL A 567 12.99 -27.17 -12.04
C VAL A 567 13.36 -25.80 -11.49
N CYS A 568 12.42 -24.85 -11.45
CA CYS A 568 12.67 -23.51 -10.89
C CYS A 568 13.10 -23.60 -9.42
N VAL A 569 12.33 -24.33 -8.59
CA VAL A 569 12.60 -24.48 -7.17
C VAL A 569 13.98 -25.12 -6.94
N VAL A 570 14.25 -26.26 -7.57
CA VAL A 570 15.52 -26.99 -7.39
C VAL A 570 16.71 -26.15 -7.86
N SER A 571 16.61 -25.53 -9.04
CA SER A 571 17.71 -24.74 -9.60
C SER A 571 18.01 -23.48 -8.78
N LEU A 572 16.99 -22.74 -8.34
CA LEU A 572 17.21 -21.49 -7.60
C LEU A 572 17.61 -21.76 -6.14
N VAL A 573 17.07 -22.81 -5.50
CA VAL A 573 17.51 -23.21 -4.16
C VAL A 573 18.97 -23.70 -4.21
N ALA A 574 19.33 -24.49 -5.19
CA ALA A 574 20.71 -24.95 -5.37
C ALA A 574 21.67 -23.77 -5.65
N LEU A 575 21.30 -22.87 -6.56
CA LEU A 575 22.13 -21.72 -6.92
C LEU A 575 22.33 -20.75 -5.75
N THR A 576 21.27 -20.39 -5.04
CA THR A 576 21.36 -19.50 -3.87
C THR A 576 22.14 -20.16 -2.73
N SER A 577 22.00 -21.47 -2.55
CA SER A 577 22.76 -22.22 -1.56
C SER A 577 24.27 -22.30 -1.90
N ALA A 578 24.59 -22.45 -3.18
CA ALA A 578 25.98 -22.43 -3.65
C ALA A 578 26.63 -21.04 -3.47
N MET A 579 25.86 -19.95 -3.74
CA MET A 579 26.38 -18.59 -3.64
C MET A 579 26.48 -18.06 -2.21
N PHE A 580 25.54 -18.40 -1.35
CA PHE A 580 25.39 -17.78 -0.02
C PHE A 580 25.49 -18.79 1.14
N GLY A 581 25.55 -20.10 0.86
CA GLY A 581 25.46 -21.17 1.84
C GLY A 581 24.01 -21.46 2.25
N PHE A 582 23.61 -22.75 2.30
CA PHE A 582 22.23 -23.15 2.62
C PHE A 582 21.82 -22.70 4.02
N SER A 583 22.67 -22.95 5.02
CA SER A 583 22.39 -22.57 6.41
C SER A 583 22.28 -21.04 6.57
N ALA A 584 23.22 -20.30 5.97
CA ALA A 584 23.31 -18.85 6.09
C ALA A 584 22.24 -18.10 5.28
N SER A 585 21.59 -18.74 4.34
CA SER A 585 20.52 -18.18 3.54
C SER A 585 19.15 -18.77 3.91
N TRP A 586 18.90 -20.04 3.60
CA TRP A 586 17.56 -20.63 3.75
C TRP A 586 17.16 -20.93 5.20
N LEU A 587 18.05 -21.49 6.03
CA LEU A 587 17.71 -21.73 7.43
C LEU A 587 17.60 -20.42 8.22
N ALA A 588 18.50 -19.48 7.98
CA ALA A 588 18.44 -18.16 8.60
C ALA A 588 17.18 -17.38 8.16
N TRP A 589 16.80 -17.47 6.88
CA TRP A 589 15.55 -16.88 6.38
C TRP A 589 14.32 -17.51 7.06
N LYS A 590 14.29 -18.85 7.18
CA LYS A 590 13.20 -19.56 7.86
C LYS A 590 13.03 -19.06 9.30
N GLN A 591 14.11 -18.97 10.06
CA GLN A 591 14.09 -18.47 11.45
C GLN A 591 13.53 -17.04 11.50
N LYS A 592 13.98 -16.18 10.58
CA LYS A 592 13.49 -14.80 10.51
C LYS A 592 11.98 -14.72 10.20
N ILE A 593 11.50 -15.51 9.26
CA ILE A 593 10.07 -15.54 8.91
C ILE A 593 9.22 -16.11 10.04
N GLU A 594 9.71 -17.09 10.79
CA GLU A 594 9.01 -17.63 11.97
C GLU A 594 8.78 -16.53 13.03
N ILE A 595 9.77 -15.68 13.29
CA ILE A 595 9.64 -14.53 14.19
C ILE A 595 8.55 -13.57 13.68
N HIS A 596 8.56 -13.23 12.40
CA HIS A 596 7.56 -12.35 11.82
C HIS A 596 6.14 -12.92 11.82
N ALA A 597 6.00 -14.25 11.66
CA ALA A 597 4.70 -14.90 11.62
C ALA A 597 4.00 -14.95 13.00
N THR A 598 4.73 -14.75 14.10
CA THR A 598 4.20 -14.86 15.47
C THR A 598 3.53 -13.58 15.98
N GLY A 599 3.96 -12.41 15.50
CA GLY A 599 3.45 -11.10 15.90
C GLY A 599 2.40 -10.55 14.93
N PRO A 600 1.31 -9.91 15.41
CA PRO A 600 0.45 -9.12 14.54
C PRO A 600 1.17 -7.81 14.16
N SER A 601 1.07 -7.44 12.88
CA SER A 601 1.43 -6.11 12.38
C SER A 601 0.15 -5.36 12.04
N THR A 602 0.11 -4.06 12.22
CA THR A 602 -1.10 -3.24 12.01
C THR A 602 -1.64 -3.37 10.58
N ASN A 603 -0.75 -3.52 9.60
CA ASN A 603 -1.08 -3.65 8.18
C ASN A 603 -1.31 -5.09 7.70
N ASN A 604 -1.46 -6.07 8.58
CA ASN A 604 -1.85 -7.41 8.20
C ASN A 604 -3.32 -7.47 7.81
N VAL A 605 -3.64 -8.27 6.77
CA VAL A 605 -5.00 -8.47 6.27
C VAL A 605 -5.36 -9.94 6.16
N GLY A 606 -6.65 -10.23 6.09
CA GLY A 606 -7.18 -11.57 5.87
C GLY A 606 -8.00 -12.12 7.04
N LEU A 607 -8.32 -13.42 6.95
CA LEU A 607 -9.25 -14.09 7.87
C LEU A 607 -8.78 -14.03 9.33
N ARG A 608 -7.48 -14.17 9.56
CA ARG A 608 -6.93 -14.08 10.93
C ARG A 608 -7.18 -12.69 11.52
N ASN A 609 -7.04 -11.61 10.75
CA ASN A 609 -7.27 -10.25 11.23
C ASN A 609 -8.74 -10.04 11.62
N VAL A 610 -9.67 -10.47 10.75
CA VAL A 610 -11.12 -10.41 11.03
C VAL A 610 -11.49 -11.18 12.28
N LEU A 611 -10.98 -12.41 12.44
CA LEU A 611 -11.29 -13.24 13.60
C LEU A 611 -10.59 -12.79 14.89
N ALA A 612 -9.48 -12.08 14.78
CA ALA A 612 -8.80 -11.48 15.92
C ALA A 612 -9.43 -10.15 16.36
N PHE A 613 -10.26 -9.53 15.53
CA PHE A 613 -10.83 -8.21 15.79
C PHE A 613 -11.80 -8.19 16.98
N ASN A 614 -11.58 -7.22 17.86
CA ASN A 614 -12.49 -6.87 18.95
C ASN A 614 -12.57 -5.33 19.02
N PRO A 615 -13.74 -4.72 18.77
CA PRO A 615 -13.89 -3.26 18.76
C PRO A 615 -13.43 -2.58 20.06
N ASN A 616 -13.69 -3.22 21.21
CA ASN A 616 -13.35 -2.68 22.53
C ASN A 616 -11.85 -2.81 22.87
N LEU A 617 -11.08 -3.52 22.04
CA LEU A 617 -9.66 -3.78 22.19
C LEU A 617 -8.89 -3.36 20.92
N SER A 618 -9.47 -2.48 20.10
CA SER A 618 -8.74 -1.78 19.03
C SER A 618 -7.72 -0.82 19.63
N ALA A 619 -6.66 -0.48 18.90
CA ALA A 619 -5.69 0.50 19.35
C ALA A 619 -6.35 1.84 19.68
N LYS A 620 -7.34 2.26 18.88
CA LYS A 620 -8.19 3.43 19.12
C LYS A 620 -8.92 3.37 20.47
N ALA A 621 -9.57 2.24 20.79
CA ALA A 621 -10.26 2.08 22.07
C ALA A 621 -9.28 2.00 23.25
N LEU A 622 -8.13 1.39 23.04
CA LEU A 622 -7.10 1.26 24.07
C LEU A 622 -6.39 2.57 24.35
N SER A 623 -6.23 3.45 23.36
CA SER A 623 -5.61 4.76 23.53
C SER A 623 -6.36 5.69 24.50
N GLN A 624 -7.64 5.38 24.78
CA GLN A 624 -8.43 6.11 25.76
C GLN A 624 -8.13 5.73 27.22
N ARG A 625 -7.36 4.64 27.43
CA ARG A 625 -7.05 4.16 28.77
C ARG A 625 -5.81 4.88 29.31
N PRO A 626 -5.88 5.49 30.49
CA PRO A 626 -4.70 6.07 31.13
C PRO A 626 -3.59 5.03 31.25
N GLN A 627 -2.35 5.43 30.93
CA GLN A 627 -1.14 4.59 31.04
C GLN A 627 -1.12 3.33 30.15
N SER A 628 -1.95 3.26 29.10
CA SER A 628 -1.89 2.13 28.17
C SER A 628 -0.81 2.35 27.11
N GLY A 629 -0.15 1.24 26.73
CA GLY A 629 0.65 1.18 25.51
C GLY A 629 -0.23 0.62 24.38
N PRO A 630 -1.05 1.44 23.68
CA PRO A 630 -2.18 0.96 22.88
C PRO A 630 -1.80 -0.09 21.87
N TRP A 631 -0.62 0.00 21.26
CA TRP A 631 -0.14 -0.98 20.27
C TRP A 631 0.31 -2.30 20.87
N GLY A 632 0.94 -2.28 22.06
CA GLY A 632 1.33 -3.49 22.78
C GLY A 632 0.13 -4.27 23.29
N ASP A 633 -0.82 -3.55 23.89
CA ASP A 633 -2.08 -4.11 24.40
C ASP A 633 -2.95 -4.65 23.25
N TRP A 634 -3.04 -3.90 22.14
CA TRP A 634 -3.72 -4.34 20.92
C TRP A 634 -3.10 -5.65 20.38
N ALA A 635 -1.78 -5.72 20.27
CA ALA A 635 -1.11 -6.92 19.78
C ALA A 635 -1.36 -8.14 20.65
N THR A 636 -1.43 -7.94 21.98
CA THR A 636 -1.77 -8.99 22.95
C THR A 636 -3.21 -9.42 22.81
N ALA A 637 -4.16 -8.47 22.72
CA ALA A 637 -5.57 -8.71 22.53
C ALA A 637 -5.86 -9.48 21.24
N GLN A 638 -5.19 -9.13 20.15
CA GLN A 638 -5.26 -9.82 18.85
C GLN A 638 -4.88 -11.31 19.00
N LYS A 639 -3.76 -11.59 19.68
CA LYS A 639 -3.31 -12.98 19.90
C LYS A 639 -4.32 -13.78 20.71
N MET A 640 -4.83 -13.23 21.80
CA MET A 640 -5.80 -13.90 22.69
C MET A 640 -7.14 -14.13 22.00
N THR A 641 -7.69 -13.12 21.33
CA THR A 641 -8.97 -13.21 20.61
C THR A 641 -8.89 -14.24 19.49
N PHE A 642 -7.80 -14.25 18.72
CA PHE A 642 -7.60 -15.24 17.67
C PHE A 642 -7.48 -16.66 18.24
N ALA A 643 -6.76 -16.84 19.35
CA ALA A 643 -6.61 -18.15 19.98
C ALA A 643 -7.97 -18.76 20.37
N ALA A 644 -8.88 -17.95 20.91
CA ALA A 644 -10.24 -18.37 21.25
C ALA A 644 -11.08 -18.74 20.02
N ARG A 645 -10.82 -18.13 18.86
CA ARG A 645 -11.60 -18.32 17.61
C ARG A 645 -10.94 -19.26 16.60
N ARG A 646 -9.87 -19.96 16.96
CA ARG A 646 -9.17 -20.91 16.06
C ARG A 646 -10.06 -21.98 15.43
N PRO A 647 -11.03 -22.61 16.12
CA PRO A 647 -11.90 -23.59 15.47
C PRO A 647 -12.71 -23.00 14.32
N LEU A 648 -13.22 -21.77 14.50
CA LEU A 648 -13.95 -21.05 13.46
C LEU A 648 -13.03 -20.72 12.28
N PHE A 649 -11.78 -20.34 12.54
CA PHE A 649 -10.78 -20.11 11.50
C PHE A 649 -10.62 -21.33 10.59
N TYR A 650 -10.43 -22.53 11.17
CA TYR A 650 -10.27 -23.75 10.40
C TYR A 650 -11.53 -24.14 9.62
N GLY A 651 -12.71 -23.93 10.19
CA GLY A 651 -13.99 -24.18 9.52
C GLY A 651 -14.15 -23.29 8.26
N ILE A 652 -13.90 -21.99 8.38
CA ILE A 652 -13.99 -21.05 7.25
C ILE A 652 -12.88 -21.36 6.22
N LEU A 653 -11.67 -21.67 6.66
CA LEU A 653 -10.56 -22.06 5.78
C LEU A 653 -10.91 -23.30 4.94
N LEU A 654 -11.43 -24.35 5.57
CA LEU A 654 -11.85 -25.56 4.86
C LEU A 654 -12.94 -25.27 3.84
N LEU A 655 -13.92 -24.45 4.19
CA LEU A 655 -14.96 -24.01 3.26
C LEU A 655 -14.37 -23.23 2.07
N ALA A 656 -13.48 -22.29 2.32
CA ALA A 656 -12.82 -21.52 1.25
C ALA A 656 -12.00 -22.41 0.31
N VAL A 657 -11.25 -23.38 0.86
CA VAL A 657 -10.50 -24.37 0.07
C VAL A 657 -11.44 -25.23 -0.76
N ALA A 658 -12.54 -25.73 -0.17
CA ALA A 658 -13.53 -26.51 -0.90
C ALA A 658 -14.16 -25.73 -2.05
N LEU A 659 -14.55 -24.47 -1.82
CA LEU A 659 -15.06 -23.57 -2.87
C LEU A 659 -14.00 -23.31 -3.94
N GLY A 660 -12.74 -23.09 -3.57
CA GLY A 660 -11.63 -22.90 -4.50
C GLY A 660 -11.40 -24.12 -5.38
N LEU A 661 -11.41 -25.32 -4.81
CA LEU A 661 -11.29 -26.58 -5.58
C LEU A 661 -12.49 -26.78 -6.51
N LEU A 662 -13.72 -26.53 -6.04
CA LEU A 662 -14.91 -26.59 -6.88
C LEU A 662 -14.84 -25.57 -8.02
N ALA A 663 -14.41 -24.35 -7.75
CA ALA A 663 -14.23 -23.31 -8.75
C ALA A 663 -13.23 -23.69 -9.85
N CYS A 664 -12.26 -24.56 -9.56
CA CYS A 664 -11.27 -25.02 -10.54
C CYS A 664 -11.80 -26.06 -11.53
N ARG A 665 -12.96 -26.67 -11.27
CA ARG A 665 -13.47 -27.77 -12.10
C ARG A 665 -13.83 -27.27 -13.51
N GLY A 666 -13.24 -27.91 -14.51
CA GLY A 666 -13.52 -27.59 -15.92
C GLY A 666 -12.82 -26.34 -16.45
N ARG A 667 -11.91 -25.73 -15.69
CA ARG A 667 -11.18 -24.52 -16.08
C ARG A 667 -9.82 -24.83 -16.65
N THR A 668 -9.28 -23.86 -17.39
CA THR A 668 -7.92 -23.93 -17.93
C THR A 668 -6.89 -23.74 -16.84
N LEU A 669 -5.64 -24.15 -17.09
CA LEU A 669 -4.61 -24.17 -16.06
C LEU A 669 -4.24 -22.77 -15.56
N GLU A 670 -4.24 -21.76 -16.43
CA GLU A 670 -4.01 -20.36 -16.04
C GLU A 670 -5.15 -19.80 -15.16
N GLU A 671 -6.40 -20.19 -15.42
CA GLU A 671 -7.54 -19.82 -14.58
C GLU A 671 -7.41 -20.45 -13.19
N VAL A 672 -7.09 -21.74 -13.14
CA VAL A 672 -6.89 -22.51 -11.90
C VAL A 672 -5.79 -21.90 -11.02
N ALA A 673 -4.67 -21.51 -11.63
CA ALA A 673 -3.57 -20.86 -10.91
C ALA A 673 -4.01 -19.55 -10.22
N LEU A 674 -4.75 -18.71 -10.95
CA LEU A 674 -5.24 -17.42 -10.42
C LEU A 674 -6.32 -17.60 -9.35
N ILE A 675 -7.18 -18.62 -9.48
CA ILE A 675 -8.16 -18.99 -8.43
C ILE A 675 -7.44 -19.39 -7.14
N GLY A 676 -6.31 -20.10 -7.24
CA GLY A 676 -5.47 -20.43 -6.08
C GLY A 676 -5.02 -19.21 -5.28
N LEU A 677 -4.76 -18.08 -5.94
CA LEU A 677 -4.36 -16.84 -5.26
C LEU A 677 -5.47 -16.26 -4.36
N LEU A 678 -6.75 -16.51 -4.68
CA LEU A 678 -7.87 -16.05 -3.85
C LEU A 678 -7.86 -16.65 -2.44
N LEU A 679 -7.18 -17.76 -2.24
CA LEU A 679 -7.07 -18.39 -0.93
C LEU A 679 -6.00 -17.77 -0.03
N ILE A 680 -5.13 -16.91 -0.56
CA ILE A 680 -4.03 -16.31 0.23
C ILE A 680 -4.53 -15.66 1.52
N PRO A 681 -5.52 -14.75 1.54
CA PRO A 681 -5.96 -14.09 2.78
C PRO A 681 -6.78 -14.99 3.70
N PHE A 682 -7.21 -16.18 3.23
CA PHE A 682 -7.84 -17.19 4.08
C PHE A 682 -6.79 -18.09 4.77
N CYS A 683 -5.73 -18.45 4.05
CA CYS A 683 -4.70 -19.38 4.53
C CYS A 683 -3.61 -18.70 5.35
N PHE A 684 -3.27 -17.46 5.01
CA PHE A 684 -2.11 -16.73 5.54
C PHE A 684 -2.53 -15.45 6.24
N TYR A 685 -1.55 -14.78 6.83
CA TYR A 685 -1.70 -13.48 7.48
C TYR A 685 -0.76 -12.46 6.80
N PRO A 686 -0.99 -12.16 5.52
CA PRO A 686 -0.10 -11.29 4.76
C PRO A 686 -0.26 -9.83 5.14
N SER A 687 0.78 -9.02 4.93
CA SER A 687 0.62 -7.58 4.87
C SER A 687 -0.23 -7.19 3.65
N ASN A 688 -0.97 -6.09 3.74
CA ASN A 688 -1.94 -5.64 2.75
C ASN A 688 -1.40 -5.64 1.30
N TYR A 689 -0.18 -5.16 1.09
CA TYR A 689 0.42 -5.05 -0.24
C TYR A 689 0.65 -6.40 -0.94
N TYR A 690 0.65 -7.53 -0.22
CA TYR A 690 0.69 -8.85 -0.86
C TYR A 690 -0.62 -9.24 -1.53
N CYS A 691 -1.71 -8.50 -1.29
CA CYS A 691 -2.99 -8.73 -1.95
C CYS A 691 -3.12 -7.98 -3.29
N HIS A 692 -2.11 -7.24 -3.72
CA HIS A 692 -2.16 -6.50 -5.00
C HIS A 692 -2.33 -7.40 -6.23
N PHE A 693 -2.06 -8.69 -6.14
CA PHE A 693 -2.33 -9.67 -7.21
C PHE A 693 -3.79 -9.66 -7.71
N VAL A 694 -4.72 -9.02 -7.02
CA VAL A 694 -6.13 -8.89 -7.43
C VAL A 694 -6.29 -8.35 -8.84
N PHE A 695 -5.35 -7.54 -9.33
CA PHE A 695 -5.36 -7.01 -10.69
C PHE A 695 -5.18 -8.08 -11.78
N LEU A 696 -4.69 -9.26 -11.43
CA LEU A 696 -4.59 -10.41 -12.35
C LEU A 696 -5.88 -11.21 -12.45
N LEU A 697 -6.83 -11.05 -11.51
CA LEU A 697 -8.07 -11.84 -11.49
C LEU A 697 -8.95 -11.68 -12.74
N PRO A 698 -9.02 -10.53 -13.43
CA PRO A 698 -9.70 -10.44 -14.73
C PRO A 698 -9.18 -11.46 -15.75
N LEU A 699 -7.91 -11.87 -15.69
CA LEU A 699 -7.33 -12.88 -16.56
C LEU A 699 -7.87 -14.30 -16.29
N ALA A 700 -8.30 -14.57 -15.04
CA ALA A 700 -8.88 -15.87 -14.65
C ALA A 700 -10.25 -16.15 -15.31
N VAL A 701 -10.90 -15.10 -15.81
CA VAL A 701 -12.24 -15.18 -16.38
C VAL A 701 -12.33 -14.55 -17.78
N ALA A 702 -11.20 -14.19 -18.39
CA ALA A 702 -11.14 -13.58 -19.70
C ALA A 702 -11.45 -14.60 -20.80
N ARG A 703 -12.59 -14.43 -21.45
CA ARG A 703 -13.03 -15.27 -22.59
C ARG A 703 -13.04 -14.46 -23.90
N PRO A 704 -13.00 -15.13 -25.10
CA PRO A 704 -12.96 -14.43 -26.38
C PRO A 704 -14.17 -13.52 -26.64
N LEU A 705 -15.34 -13.86 -26.10
CA LEU A 705 -16.60 -13.12 -26.29
C LEU A 705 -17.00 -12.35 -25.03
N LEU A 706 -16.24 -11.32 -24.68
CA LEU A 706 -16.51 -10.47 -23.50
C LEU A 706 -17.88 -9.79 -23.53
N ASP A 707 -18.40 -9.47 -24.71
CA ASP A 707 -19.67 -8.75 -24.87
C ASP A 707 -20.90 -9.51 -24.32
N ARG A 708 -20.72 -10.76 -23.93
CA ARG A 708 -21.75 -11.61 -23.33
C ARG A 708 -21.26 -12.40 -22.12
N ASP A 709 -20.07 -12.11 -21.66
CA ASP A 709 -19.46 -12.85 -20.56
C ASP A 709 -19.94 -12.29 -19.22
N ARG A 710 -20.97 -12.90 -18.67
CA ARG A 710 -21.52 -12.55 -17.36
C ARG A 710 -20.52 -12.81 -16.24
N THR A 711 -19.70 -13.84 -16.35
CA THR A 711 -18.69 -14.19 -15.35
C THR A 711 -17.63 -13.10 -15.24
N PHE A 712 -17.15 -12.62 -16.39
CA PHE A 712 -16.22 -11.49 -16.43
C PHE A 712 -16.84 -10.23 -15.79
N ALA A 713 -18.11 -9.95 -16.12
CA ALA A 713 -18.82 -8.79 -15.57
C ALA A 713 -18.99 -8.90 -14.05
N VAL A 714 -19.40 -10.04 -13.52
CA VAL A 714 -19.55 -10.25 -12.07
C VAL A 714 -18.23 -10.06 -11.35
N VAL A 715 -17.17 -10.71 -11.81
CA VAL A 715 -15.85 -10.59 -11.19
C VAL A 715 -15.36 -9.14 -11.20
N LEU A 716 -15.49 -8.44 -12.33
CA LEU A 716 -15.03 -7.04 -12.41
C LEU A 716 -15.85 -6.09 -11.53
N VAL A 717 -17.17 -6.30 -11.45
CA VAL A 717 -18.05 -5.51 -10.56
C VAL A 717 -17.66 -5.72 -9.09
N VAL A 718 -17.37 -6.96 -8.70
CA VAL A 718 -16.91 -7.25 -7.33
C VAL A 718 -15.56 -6.57 -7.07
N LEU A 719 -14.60 -6.64 -8.00
CA LEU A 719 -13.31 -5.97 -7.87
C LEU A 719 -13.46 -4.45 -7.77
N ALA A 720 -14.33 -3.84 -8.57
CA ALA A 720 -14.62 -2.41 -8.50
C ALA A 720 -15.29 -2.03 -7.16
N ALA A 721 -16.20 -2.85 -6.66
CA ALA A 721 -16.79 -2.67 -5.34
C ALA A 721 -15.75 -2.77 -4.21
N MET A 722 -14.75 -3.67 -4.36
CA MET A 722 -13.62 -3.74 -3.44
C MET A 722 -12.76 -2.48 -3.48
N CYS A 723 -12.47 -1.92 -4.65
CA CYS A 723 -11.75 -0.65 -4.78
C CYS A 723 -12.50 0.51 -4.10
N LEU A 724 -13.83 0.56 -4.26
CA LEU A 724 -14.67 1.55 -3.59
C LEU A 724 -14.67 1.36 -2.06
N GLY A 725 -14.78 0.12 -1.61
CA GLY A 725 -14.71 -0.22 -0.18
C GLY A 725 -13.36 0.17 0.44
N GLN A 726 -12.26 -0.06 -0.28
CA GLN A 726 -10.93 0.37 0.15
C GLN A 726 -10.83 1.88 0.33
N TYR A 727 -11.38 2.63 -0.61
CA TYR A 727 -11.46 4.08 -0.49
C TYR A 727 -12.09 4.50 0.84
N PHE A 728 -13.23 3.91 1.20
CA PHE A 728 -13.85 4.21 2.49
C PHE A 728 -13.02 3.75 3.70
N SER A 729 -12.28 2.65 3.58
CA SER A 729 -11.40 2.21 4.67
C SER A 729 -10.24 3.17 4.92
N LEU A 730 -9.76 3.87 3.89
CA LEU A 730 -8.69 4.86 4.01
C LEU A 730 -9.10 6.10 4.80
N ALA A 731 -10.41 6.38 4.89
CA ALA A 731 -10.93 7.45 5.73
C ALA A 731 -10.76 7.18 7.24
N GLU A 732 -10.46 5.93 7.64
CA GLU A 732 -10.15 5.61 9.04
C GLU A 732 -8.69 5.95 9.35
N GLY A 733 -8.47 6.86 10.30
CA GLY A 733 -7.14 7.31 10.71
C GLY A 733 -6.33 6.24 11.43
N TRP A 734 -6.98 5.32 12.14
CA TRP A 734 -6.31 4.26 12.90
C TRP A 734 -5.96 3.06 12.03
N THR A 735 -4.67 2.75 11.95
CA THR A 735 -4.15 1.73 11.02
C THR A 735 -4.70 0.33 11.30
N ASP A 736 -4.88 -0.06 12.56
CA ASP A 736 -5.46 -1.36 12.93
C ASP A 736 -6.92 -1.50 12.46
N LEU A 737 -7.71 -0.44 12.57
CA LEU A 737 -9.10 -0.41 12.08
C LEU A 737 -9.15 -0.37 10.54
N ARG A 738 -8.34 0.48 9.91
CA ARG A 738 -8.22 0.58 8.46
C ARG A 738 -8.00 -0.78 7.82
N TYR A 739 -6.99 -1.49 8.27
CA TYR A 739 -6.65 -2.80 7.69
C TYR A 739 -7.59 -3.92 8.13
N THR A 740 -8.28 -3.77 9.26
CA THR A 740 -9.39 -4.65 9.61
C THR A 740 -10.55 -4.48 8.63
N TYR A 741 -10.97 -3.25 8.31
CA TYR A 741 -12.00 -3.00 7.30
C TYR A 741 -11.58 -3.49 5.91
N GLN A 742 -10.33 -3.27 5.52
CA GLN A 742 -9.80 -3.84 4.28
C GLN A 742 -9.85 -5.38 4.27
N SER A 743 -9.62 -6.03 5.41
CA SER A 743 -9.73 -7.48 5.53
C SER A 743 -11.17 -7.97 5.30
N PHE A 744 -12.18 -7.28 5.85
CA PHE A 744 -13.59 -7.61 5.59
C PHE A 744 -13.94 -7.46 4.12
N ILE A 745 -13.54 -6.36 3.48
CA ILE A 745 -13.80 -6.07 2.07
C ILE A 745 -13.15 -7.14 1.17
N LEU A 746 -11.88 -7.46 1.44
CA LEU A 746 -11.11 -8.45 0.71
C LEU A 746 -11.74 -9.84 0.79
N LEU A 747 -12.06 -10.30 2.00
CA LEU A 747 -12.64 -11.62 2.22
C LEU A 747 -14.05 -11.73 1.65
N ALA A 748 -14.88 -10.69 1.81
CA ALA A 748 -16.22 -10.66 1.23
C ALA A 748 -16.15 -10.73 -0.32
N GLY A 749 -15.31 -9.91 -0.95
CA GLY A 749 -15.11 -9.93 -2.39
C GLY A 749 -14.63 -11.30 -2.89
N PHE A 750 -13.63 -11.88 -2.23
CA PHE A 750 -13.10 -13.19 -2.63
C PHE A 750 -14.08 -14.33 -2.37
N ALA A 751 -14.83 -14.29 -1.26
CA ALA A 751 -15.88 -15.27 -0.99
C ALA A 751 -16.97 -15.23 -2.08
N ILE A 752 -17.41 -14.04 -2.50
CA ILE A 752 -18.39 -13.88 -3.58
C ILE A 752 -17.83 -14.44 -4.90
N ILE A 753 -16.59 -14.10 -5.26
CA ILE A 753 -15.96 -14.61 -6.48
C ILE A 753 -15.84 -16.13 -6.43
N LEU A 754 -15.31 -16.70 -5.33
CA LEU A 754 -15.17 -18.15 -5.18
C LEU A 754 -16.52 -18.88 -5.24
N ALA A 755 -17.53 -18.37 -4.53
CA ALA A 755 -18.87 -18.96 -4.53
C ALA A 755 -19.50 -18.91 -5.94
N TYR A 756 -19.38 -17.77 -6.63
CA TYR A 756 -19.89 -17.61 -7.98
C TYR A 756 -19.18 -18.56 -8.98
N LEU A 757 -17.85 -18.63 -8.93
CA LEU A 757 -17.09 -19.51 -9.81
C LEU A 757 -17.34 -21.00 -9.50
N ALA A 758 -17.52 -21.37 -8.22
CA ALA A 758 -17.90 -22.71 -7.83
C ALA A 758 -19.31 -23.06 -8.32
N TRP A 759 -20.28 -22.15 -8.18
CA TRP A 759 -21.63 -22.31 -8.72
C TRP A 759 -21.63 -22.47 -10.25
N GLU A 760 -20.88 -21.63 -10.95
CA GLU A 760 -20.71 -21.75 -12.40
C GLU A 760 -20.13 -23.11 -12.80
N SER A 761 -19.12 -23.59 -12.12
CA SER A 761 -18.51 -24.90 -12.37
C SER A 761 -19.47 -26.06 -12.13
N LEU A 762 -20.35 -25.96 -11.14
CA LEU A 762 -21.37 -26.99 -10.86
C LEU A 762 -22.50 -26.97 -11.89
N THR A 763 -22.85 -25.81 -12.43
CA THR A 763 -23.96 -25.67 -13.39
C THR A 763 -23.55 -25.96 -14.83
N LEU A 764 -22.31 -25.63 -15.22
CA LEU A 764 -21.80 -25.77 -16.57
C LEU A 764 -21.05 -27.10 -16.83
N ALA A 765 -20.53 -27.74 -15.79
CA ALA A 765 -19.86 -29.03 -15.89
C ALA A 765 -20.72 -30.08 -15.18
N PRO A 766 -21.51 -30.91 -15.94
CA PRO A 766 -22.18 -32.05 -15.35
C PRO A 766 -21.17 -32.93 -14.60
N TRP A 767 -21.63 -33.56 -13.50
CA TRP A 767 -20.82 -34.36 -12.56
C TRP A 767 -20.00 -35.48 -13.18
N ALA A 768 -20.26 -35.82 -14.47
CA ALA A 768 -19.48 -36.75 -15.24
C ALA A 768 -19.04 -36.11 -16.56
N ARG A 769 -17.79 -35.71 -16.69
CA ARG A 769 -17.22 -35.54 -18.04
C ARG A 769 -17.24 -36.93 -18.72
N PRO A 770 -17.72 -37.05 -19.97
CA PRO A 770 -17.46 -38.26 -20.71
C PRO A 770 -15.95 -38.46 -20.74
N LEU A 771 -15.49 -39.56 -20.13
CA LEU A 771 -14.08 -39.96 -20.23
C LEU A 771 -13.75 -40.09 -21.72
N PRO A 772 -12.58 -39.62 -22.19
CA PRO A 772 -12.17 -39.88 -23.57
C PRO A 772 -12.31 -41.37 -23.84
N ALA A 773 -12.98 -41.71 -24.93
CA ALA A 773 -13.15 -43.11 -25.34
C ALA A 773 -11.79 -43.78 -25.26
N ALA A 774 -11.70 -44.91 -24.58
CA ALA A 774 -10.47 -45.68 -24.51
C ALA A 774 -10.01 -45.87 -25.96
N ALA A 775 -8.81 -45.40 -26.29
CA ALA A 775 -8.23 -45.68 -27.59
C ALA A 775 -8.40 -47.18 -27.84
N PRO A 776 -8.97 -47.62 -28.97
CA PRO A 776 -9.13 -49.03 -29.24
C PRO A 776 -7.76 -49.68 -29.00
N ALA A 777 -7.74 -50.71 -28.18
CA ALA A 777 -6.54 -51.50 -27.94
C ALA A 777 -6.02 -51.86 -29.33
N ALA A 778 -4.83 -51.33 -29.67
CA ALA A 778 -4.18 -51.70 -30.92
C ALA A 778 -4.16 -53.21 -30.94
N SER A 779 -4.92 -53.79 -31.86
CA SER A 779 -5.02 -55.22 -31.98
C SER A 779 -3.61 -55.76 -32.24
N ALA A 780 -3.09 -56.43 -31.25
CA ALA A 780 -1.92 -57.30 -31.43
C ALA A 780 -2.33 -58.46 -32.35
N ALA A 781 -2.49 -58.16 -33.64
CA ALA A 781 -2.66 -59.17 -34.65
C ALA A 781 -2.21 -58.55 -36.00
N ALA A 782 -0.94 -58.73 -36.24
CA ALA A 782 -0.33 -59.08 -37.55
C ALA A 782 1.20 -58.87 -37.44
N ARG A 783 1.82 -59.90 -37.26
CA ARG A 783 3.13 -60.40 -37.69
C ARG A 783 3.97 -59.51 -38.58
#